data_4559ae3c64bf20ab2bc70dbef4d6ea32
#
_entry.id   4559ae3c64bf20ab2bc70dbef4d6ea32
#
_cell.length_a   1.000
_cell.length_b   1.000
_cell.length_c   1.000
_cell.angle_alpha   90.00
_cell.angle_beta   90.00
_cell.angle_gamma   90.00
#
_symmetry.space_group_name_H-M   'P 1'
#
loop_
_entity.id
_entity.type
_entity.pdbx_description
1 polymer ?
#
loop_
_entity_poly.entity_id
_entity_poly.type
_entity_poly.pdbx_seq_one_letter_code
_entity_poly.pdbx_strand_id
1 'polypeptide(L)'
;MRSQAHTPGRRFLAQSAGLLVAFLTAHLAPAATTERHPAHSPEEALKLFQLEAGLRIELVAAEPLVINPVAFVFDGPRRLFVAEGRGYPDPVEGSGQTTAGRIALLEDRDGDGRFERRSEFAADLGYVNGLALWRGGIFVTAAPDILYLKDTDGDGVADKREIVLTGFDATKTAQLRVSHPTLGLDGKIYVTSGLNGGKVTSPAHTGRAAVTFSLKDGRFDPDTYAFENTSGRGQFGLTFDAFGRRFFCSNRHPVMQIMLEPAHLARNPHLSFSESVQEVSKVQAEAAVFPISRASITADFIPSLMAAPHAGTFTSASGVFIFGGTGLTPEHQGNVFICESAQNLVQRQVLRPEGAAFRSDPPAAGKEFLASTDVWFRPVFLGEGPDGALYLADMYRREIDHPRYVPLESRALLDFESGKDRGRIYRIVRATPTPSADDATYRDRRDDLTKTVRALESPDEWWRADAQRRLVERADRAAVPLVETIAAQATRAESRTRALWTLHGLHSLTTPTIAAALNDPHPGVREQALHFAGELIARGQGAQLLPAAIAATRDGDARVRFCAALALAGSRDETVVPALAALVVRDGEDRWTRAAVLSGIAGRMDAFLAALQREPAAKPAAIAAVMEHLGRVFGAGASLDSCRQFLNDRLSEKGERSSRVSAVLGLVEGFRGRSGAKTAAQTDTFAAVLGAEGRASATVRDFLRFVAERAGDSQALLGDRLSAVALLGHSNFDFAGAPLGQLLAARQPPDIQVQAVRALERLGDPRGGALLIKRDNWAGYTPRLREAVLATLTAKPALIIGLFDAIQAGIVTAPEISSVRRTQLLKHADATVRQRAETLFQSLEGGDRMQVYRTYRPLLSAPTDVARGREAFLKTCSACHTHRGVGGKVGPDITGIRNQPADAILLHILVPNYEVAPNYQTLSIVTQDGRSLSGWLAAESESSLTLRTAAGGEESIARSQLTSLVASGLSLMPDGLEQTMAKEDMANLVAFLKSEN
;
A
#
# COMPACT_ATOMS: atom_id res chain seq x y z
N MET A 1 -17.48 -37.70 74.10
CA MET A 1 -16.88 -37.53 75.41
C MET A 1 -16.09 -36.23 75.35
N ARG A 2 -16.60 -35.18 75.94
CA ARG A 2 -16.26 -34.52 77.21
C ARG A 2 -14.75 -34.26 77.32
N SER A 3 -14.20 -33.06 77.59
CA SER A 3 -14.67 -31.95 78.43
C SER A 3 -13.78 -30.72 78.19
N GLN A 4 -14.33 -29.50 78.14
CA GLN A 4 -14.24 -28.49 79.19
C GLN A 4 -12.78 -28.18 79.67
N ALA A 5 -12.34 -26.98 79.81
CA ALA A 5 -12.70 -25.59 79.98
C ALA A 5 -11.50 -24.86 80.54
N HIS A 6 -11.21 -23.68 80.28
CA HIS A 6 -11.28 -22.50 81.15
C HIS A 6 -10.48 -21.33 80.64
N THR A 7 -11.15 -20.26 80.44
CA THR A 7 -10.60 -18.86 80.45
C THR A 7 -10.17 -18.48 81.86
N PRO A 8 -9.26 -17.49 82.11
CA PRO A 8 -9.50 -16.08 81.83
C PRO A 8 -8.22 -15.23 81.50
N GLY A 9 -8.44 -14.04 81.05
CA GLY A 9 -7.40 -13.05 81.08
C GLY A 9 -7.60 -11.86 80.05
N ARG A 10 -8.65 -11.12 80.35
CA ARG A 10 -8.85 -9.78 79.70
C ARG A 10 -7.82 -8.78 80.24
N ARG A 11 -7.46 -7.87 79.36
CA ARG A 11 -6.81 -6.49 79.49
C ARG A 11 -5.34 -6.50 79.19
N PHE A 12 -5.10 -5.99 78.01
CA PHE A 12 -3.98 -5.16 77.51
C PHE A 12 -3.78 -5.42 76.02
N LEU A 13 -4.52 -4.79 75.16
CA LEU A 13 -4.22 -4.63 73.71
C LEU A 13 -5.31 -3.72 73.09
N ALA A 14 -5.32 -2.48 73.48
CA ALA A 14 -6.21 -1.47 72.89
C ALA A 14 -5.50 -0.16 72.60
N GLN A 15 -4.19 -0.16 72.33
CA GLN A 15 -3.48 1.05 71.91
C GLN A 15 -2.46 0.86 70.79
N SER A 16 -2.36 -0.30 70.14
CA SER A 16 -1.44 -0.52 69.04
C SER A 16 -2.11 -0.72 67.64
N ALA A 17 -3.46 -0.67 67.60
CA ALA A 17 -4.23 -0.88 66.33
C ALA A 17 -4.57 0.42 65.59
N GLY A 18 -4.30 1.59 66.20
CA GLY A 18 -4.64 2.92 65.66
C GLY A 18 -3.56 3.54 64.76
N LEU A 19 -2.33 3.02 64.75
CA LEU A 19 -1.23 3.56 63.97
C LEU A 19 -0.85 2.76 62.71
N LEU A 20 -1.42 1.57 62.52
CA LEU A 20 -1.15 0.77 61.33
C LEU A 20 -2.21 0.91 60.24
N VAL A 21 -3.33 1.54 60.51
CA VAL A 21 -4.41 1.83 59.54
C VAL A 21 -4.21 3.19 58.89
N ALA A 22 -3.44 4.13 59.49
CA ALA A 22 -3.16 5.45 58.93
C ALA A 22 -1.99 5.47 57.91
N PHE A 23 -1.23 4.41 57.72
CA PHE A 23 -0.11 4.33 56.76
C PHE A 23 -0.42 3.50 55.53
N LEU A 24 -1.60 2.84 55.42
CA LEU A 24 -2.03 2.10 54.22
C LEU A 24 -3.05 2.83 53.39
N THR A 25 -3.41 4.09 53.71
CA THR A 25 -4.37 4.88 52.90
C THR A 25 -3.75 6.03 52.15
N ALA A 26 -2.45 6.12 52.09
CA ALA A 26 -1.78 7.29 51.49
C ALA A 26 -0.96 6.99 50.19
N HIS A 27 -1.24 5.90 49.44
CA HIS A 27 -0.62 5.70 48.11
C HIS A 27 -1.53 4.89 47.17
N LEU A 28 -2.82 5.10 47.20
CA LEU A 28 -3.64 4.91 46.02
C LEU A 28 -3.70 6.28 45.33
N ALA A 29 -2.76 6.54 44.42
CA ALA A 29 -2.99 7.53 43.40
C ALA A 29 -4.34 7.20 42.76
N PRO A 30 -5.23 8.18 42.53
CA PRO A 30 -6.47 7.91 41.83
C PRO A 30 -6.07 7.25 40.50
N ALA A 31 -6.51 6.00 40.30
CA ALA A 31 -6.57 5.44 38.98
C ALA A 31 -7.23 6.50 38.11
N ALA A 32 -6.56 6.89 37.04
CA ALA A 32 -7.16 7.78 36.06
C ALA A 32 -8.51 7.15 35.73
N THR A 33 -9.58 7.76 36.21
CA THR A 33 -10.93 7.37 35.86
C THR A 33 -11.02 7.63 34.38
N THR A 34 -10.91 6.58 33.55
CA THR A 34 -11.29 6.69 32.16
C THR A 34 -12.69 7.27 32.15
N GLU A 35 -12.86 8.47 31.61
CA GLU A 35 -14.17 9.08 31.43
C GLU A 35 -15.09 8.02 30.80
N ARG A 36 -16.05 7.54 31.53
CA ARG A 36 -17.01 6.56 31.02
C ARG A 36 -17.96 7.30 30.11
N HIS A 37 -17.72 7.24 28.82
CA HIS A 37 -18.69 7.69 27.81
C HIS A 37 -19.68 6.54 27.60
N PRO A 38 -20.94 6.66 28.07
CA PRO A 38 -21.95 5.64 27.86
C PRO A 38 -22.31 5.60 26.35
N ALA A 39 -22.79 4.44 25.91
CA ALA A 39 -23.35 4.31 24.57
C ALA A 39 -24.67 5.10 24.50
N HIS A 40 -24.88 5.81 23.42
CA HIS A 40 -26.12 6.54 23.13
C HIS A 40 -27.15 5.63 22.44
N SER A 41 -28.45 5.95 22.62
CA SER A 41 -29.49 5.35 21.79
C SER A 41 -29.29 5.75 20.30
N PRO A 42 -29.85 5.00 19.35
CA PRO A 42 -29.77 5.36 17.94
C PRO A 42 -30.27 6.80 17.64
N GLU A 43 -31.32 7.27 18.31
CA GLU A 43 -31.92 8.61 18.14
C GLU A 43 -31.06 9.70 18.78
N GLU A 44 -30.41 9.39 19.90
CA GLU A 44 -29.47 10.32 20.54
C GLU A 44 -28.21 10.49 19.72
N ALA A 45 -27.66 9.41 19.17
CA ALA A 45 -26.45 9.42 18.34
C ALA A 45 -26.63 10.29 17.07
N LEU A 46 -27.85 10.31 16.47
CA LEU A 46 -28.14 11.19 15.32
C LEU A 46 -27.88 12.67 15.60
N LYS A 47 -28.01 13.12 16.85
CA LYS A 47 -27.82 14.52 17.24
C LYS A 47 -26.36 14.89 17.45
N LEU A 48 -25.47 13.90 17.47
CA LEU A 48 -24.03 14.06 17.74
C LEU A 48 -23.19 14.17 16.46
N PHE A 49 -23.82 14.03 15.28
CA PHE A 49 -23.16 14.16 14.00
C PHE A 49 -23.02 15.63 13.57
N GLN A 50 -21.87 15.94 12.98
CA GLN A 50 -21.65 17.11 12.15
C GLN A 50 -21.46 16.63 10.71
N LEU A 51 -22.21 17.21 9.80
CA LEU A 51 -22.26 16.83 8.39
C LEU A 51 -22.02 18.05 7.51
N GLU A 52 -21.54 17.85 6.28
CA GLU A 52 -21.46 18.91 5.28
C GLU A 52 -22.82 19.61 5.08
N ALA A 53 -22.77 20.92 4.83
CA ALA A 53 -23.98 21.72 4.67
C ALA A 53 -24.85 21.22 3.49
N GLY A 54 -26.17 21.31 3.63
CA GLY A 54 -27.13 20.88 2.60
C GLY A 54 -27.45 19.40 2.60
N LEU A 55 -26.86 18.63 3.53
CA LEU A 55 -27.10 17.21 3.71
C LEU A 55 -27.74 16.92 5.07
N ARG A 56 -28.36 15.74 5.18
CA ARG A 56 -28.84 15.18 6.45
C ARG A 56 -28.51 13.69 6.51
N ILE A 57 -28.35 13.18 7.71
CA ILE A 57 -28.16 11.77 8.01
C ILE A 57 -29.44 11.18 8.60
N GLU A 58 -29.79 9.99 8.17
CA GLU A 58 -31.00 9.29 8.62
C GLU A 58 -30.62 7.87 9.09
N LEU A 59 -31.30 7.39 10.13
CA LEU A 59 -31.17 6.03 10.60
C LEU A 59 -32.02 5.10 9.74
N VAL A 60 -31.40 4.06 9.20
CA VAL A 60 -32.05 3.05 8.33
C VAL A 60 -32.35 1.77 9.10
N ALA A 61 -31.39 1.31 9.89
CA ALA A 61 -31.54 0.15 10.78
C ALA A 61 -30.59 0.29 11.98
N ALA A 62 -31.01 -0.25 13.12
CA ALA A 62 -30.21 -0.26 14.34
C ALA A 62 -30.38 -1.58 15.08
N GLU A 63 -29.65 -1.76 16.15
CA GLU A 63 -29.85 -2.86 17.09
C GLU A 63 -31.30 -2.91 17.59
N PRO A 64 -31.99 -4.07 17.68
CA PRO A 64 -31.45 -5.42 17.50
C PRO A 64 -31.52 -5.94 16.04
N LEU A 65 -32.03 -5.17 15.07
CA LEU A 65 -32.16 -5.61 13.69
C LEU A 65 -30.77 -5.81 13.02
N VAL A 66 -29.79 -5.01 13.43
CA VAL A 66 -28.41 -5.07 12.92
C VAL A 66 -27.43 -5.12 14.09
N ILE A 67 -26.46 -6.03 14.02
CA ILE A 67 -25.43 -6.21 15.05
C ILE A 67 -24.06 -6.33 14.39
N ASN A 68 -23.10 -5.45 14.77
CA ASN A 68 -21.74 -5.43 14.23
C ASN A 68 -21.68 -5.47 12.68
N PRO A 69 -22.35 -4.59 11.95
CA PRO A 69 -22.32 -4.60 10.49
C PRO A 69 -20.91 -4.25 10.00
N VAL A 70 -20.38 -5.06 9.08
CA VAL A 70 -19.05 -4.85 8.46
C VAL A 70 -19.14 -4.61 6.96
N ALA A 71 -20.24 -5.03 6.32
CA ALA A 71 -20.57 -4.75 4.92
C ALA A 71 -22.06 -4.97 4.70
N PHE A 72 -22.57 -4.41 3.61
CA PHE A 72 -23.95 -4.64 3.17
C PHE A 72 -24.04 -4.61 1.64
N VAL A 73 -25.12 -5.18 1.11
CA VAL A 73 -25.47 -5.10 -0.33
C VAL A 73 -26.98 -5.11 -0.51
N PHE A 74 -27.48 -4.19 -1.34
CA PHE A 74 -28.89 -4.13 -1.68
C PHE A 74 -29.25 -5.16 -2.76
N ASP A 75 -30.22 -6.01 -2.51
CA ASP A 75 -30.87 -6.84 -3.53
C ASP A 75 -32.22 -6.19 -3.93
N GLY A 76 -32.14 -5.02 -4.54
CA GLY A 76 -33.26 -4.16 -4.90
C GLY A 76 -33.67 -3.17 -3.80
N PRO A 77 -34.75 -2.38 -4.03
CA PRO A 77 -35.07 -1.24 -3.18
C PRO A 77 -35.46 -1.59 -1.73
N ARG A 78 -35.94 -2.80 -1.51
CA ARG A 78 -36.56 -3.21 -0.24
C ARG A 78 -35.88 -4.37 0.46
N ARG A 79 -34.71 -4.82 -0.03
CA ARG A 79 -33.97 -5.95 0.56
C ARG A 79 -32.50 -5.58 0.71
N LEU A 80 -31.99 -5.77 1.91
CA LEU A 80 -30.62 -5.45 2.27
C LEU A 80 -29.98 -6.64 2.98
N PHE A 81 -28.95 -7.24 2.36
CA PHE A 81 -28.10 -8.20 3.03
C PHE A 81 -27.02 -7.48 3.82
N VAL A 82 -26.83 -7.88 5.07
CA VAL A 82 -25.82 -7.30 5.98
C VAL A 82 -24.92 -8.40 6.48
N ALA A 83 -23.60 -8.24 6.26
CA ALA A 83 -22.57 -9.06 6.88
C ALA A 83 -22.34 -8.57 8.31
N GLU A 84 -22.59 -9.43 9.27
CA GLU A 84 -22.40 -9.14 10.70
C GLU A 84 -21.15 -9.83 11.21
N GLY A 85 -20.12 -9.06 11.53
CA GLY A 85 -18.85 -9.52 12.07
C GLY A 85 -18.95 -9.86 13.55
N ARG A 86 -19.96 -10.65 13.93
CA ARG A 86 -20.12 -11.11 15.31
C ARG A 86 -18.94 -11.97 15.72
N GLY A 87 -18.48 -11.82 16.95
CA GLY A 87 -17.26 -12.49 17.42
C GLY A 87 -15.99 -11.66 17.23
N TYR A 88 -16.09 -10.44 16.71
CA TYR A 88 -14.98 -9.48 16.79
C TYR A 88 -14.93 -8.80 18.17
N PRO A 89 -13.73 -8.57 18.75
CA PRO A 89 -12.47 -9.12 18.31
C PRO A 89 -12.38 -10.63 18.52
N ASP A 90 -11.69 -11.32 17.60
CA ASP A 90 -11.41 -12.73 17.77
C ASP A 90 -10.39 -12.96 18.91
N PRO A 91 -10.32 -14.17 19.50
CA PRO A 91 -9.43 -14.45 20.63
C PRO A 91 -7.96 -14.11 20.32
N VAL A 92 -7.26 -13.55 21.30
CA VAL A 92 -5.85 -13.17 21.20
C VAL A 92 -4.94 -14.38 21.05
N GLU A 93 -5.31 -15.49 21.69
CA GLU A 93 -4.55 -16.75 21.71
C GLU A 93 -5.35 -17.86 21.04
N GLY A 94 -4.66 -18.64 20.22
CA GLY A 94 -5.23 -19.78 19.52
C GLY A 94 -5.61 -19.49 18.08
N SER A 95 -6.10 -20.50 17.39
CA SER A 95 -6.52 -20.46 15.99
C SER A 95 -7.87 -19.79 15.79
N GLY A 96 -8.19 -18.76 16.50
CA GLY A 96 -9.32 -17.85 16.50
C GLY A 96 -10.42 -17.97 15.43
N GLN A 97 -10.76 -19.19 15.00
CA GLN A 97 -11.93 -19.41 14.16
C GLN A 97 -13.18 -19.29 15.02
N THR A 98 -13.92 -18.24 14.80
CA THR A 98 -15.26 -18.07 15.34
C THR A 98 -16.27 -18.64 14.34
N THR A 99 -17.37 -19.18 14.82
CA THR A 99 -18.57 -19.49 14.04
C THR A 99 -19.68 -18.47 14.30
N ALA A 100 -19.32 -17.31 14.87
CA ALA A 100 -20.29 -16.30 15.25
C ALA A 100 -20.75 -15.39 14.10
N GLY A 101 -20.08 -15.44 12.95
CA GLY A 101 -20.45 -14.65 11.77
C GLY A 101 -21.87 -14.97 11.28
N ARG A 102 -22.59 -13.96 10.87
CA ARG A 102 -23.99 -14.04 10.40
C ARG A 102 -24.16 -13.19 9.12
N ILE A 103 -25.15 -13.59 8.32
CA ILE A 103 -25.73 -12.72 7.30
C ILE A 103 -27.18 -12.45 7.69
N ALA A 104 -27.50 -11.21 7.92
CA ALA A 104 -28.87 -10.74 8.10
C ALA A 104 -29.47 -10.34 6.78
N LEU A 105 -30.72 -10.70 6.53
CA LEU A 105 -31.56 -10.13 5.48
C LEU A 105 -32.57 -9.19 6.15
N LEU A 106 -32.49 -7.92 5.77
CA LEU A 106 -33.43 -6.90 6.20
C LEU A 106 -34.42 -6.59 5.09
N GLU A 107 -35.68 -6.37 5.45
CA GLU A 107 -36.75 -6.04 4.53
C GLU A 107 -37.47 -4.77 4.99
N ASP A 108 -37.60 -3.82 4.05
CA ASP A 108 -38.41 -2.63 4.15
C ASP A 108 -39.81 -2.98 3.57
N ARG A 109 -40.82 -3.14 4.43
CA ARG A 109 -42.15 -3.61 4.04
C ARG A 109 -43.09 -2.54 3.55
N ASP A 110 -43.01 -1.35 4.12
CA ASP A 110 -43.90 -0.24 3.78
C ASP A 110 -43.27 0.71 2.75
N GLY A 111 -41.95 0.62 2.50
CA GLY A 111 -41.24 1.38 1.48
C GLY A 111 -40.84 2.78 1.91
N ASP A 112 -40.71 3.03 3.20
CA ASP A 112 -40.28 4.32 3.76
C ASP A 112 -38.77 4.51 3.80
N GLY A 113 -38.02 3.46 3.45
CA GLY A 113 -36.59 3.42 3.42
C GLY A 113 -35.95 3.07 4.76
N ARG A 114 -36.74 2.58 5.72
CA ARG A 114 -36.28 1.93 6.96
C ARG A 114 -36.60 0.44 6.88
N PHE A 115 -35.89 -0.35 7.64
CA PHE A 115 -36.08 -1.80 7.63
C PHE A 115 -36.74 -2.23 8.95
N GLU A 116 -37.87 -2.91 8.87
CA GLU A 116 -38.64 -3.36 10.04
C GLU A 116 -38.46 -4.85 10.29
N ARG A 117 -38.15 -5.63 9.24
CA ARG A 117 -38.04 -7.09 9.38
C ARG A 117 -36.58 -7.54 9.22
N ARG A 118 -36.19 -8.45 10.08
CA ARG A 118 -34.94 -9.20 10.00
C ARG A 118 -35.23 -10.69 9.84
N SER A 119 -34.54 -11.34 8.88
CA SER A 119 -34.35 -12.78 8.82
C SER A 119 -32.87 -13.11 9.01
N GLU A 120 -32.54 -14.19 9.67
CA GLU A 120 -31.17 -14.70 9.69
C GLU A 120 -30.94 -15.52 8.42
N PHE A 121 -30.41 -14.89 7.39
CA PHE A 121 -30.19 -15.51 6.08
C PHE A 121 -29.19 -16.65 6.15
N ALA A 122 -28.10 -16.49 6.92
CA ALA A 122 -27.13 -17.54 7.18
C ALA A 122 -26.45 -17.34 8.52
N ALA A 123 -26.23 -18.46 9.21
CA ALA A 123 -25.56 -18.54 10.50
C ALA A 123 -24.31 -19.43 10.44
N ASP A 124 -23.62 -19.51 11.58
CA ASP A 124 -22.47 -20.40 11.79
C ASP A 124 -21.37 -20.24 10.73
N LEU A 125 -21.12 -18.98 10.37
CA LEU A 125 -20.06 -18.58 9.47
C LEU A 125 -18.79 -18.23 10.25
N GLY A 126 -17.65 -18.36 9.59
CA GLY A 126 -16.41 -17.73 10.05
C GLY A 126 -16.58 -16.21 10.17
N TYR A 127 -15.51 -15.49 10.43
CA TYR A 127 -15.58 -14.02 10.42
C TYR A 127 -15.85 -13.52 9.00
N VAL A 128 -17.04 -12.94 8.82
CA VAL A 128 -17.49 -12.41 7.53
C VAL A 128 -16.94 -11.00 7.30
N ASN A 129 -16.45 -10.71 6.07
CA ASN A 129 -15.79 -9.45 5.74
C ASN A 129 -16.37 -8.76 4.50
N GLY A 130 -17.39 -9.32 3.85
CA GLY A 130 -18.00 -8.70 2.69
C GLY A 130 -18.94 -9.60 1.91
N LEU A 131 -19.72 -8.98 1.04
CA LEU A 131 -20.82 -9.58 0.26
C LEU A 131 -20.76 -9.11 -1.19
N ALA A 132 -21.09 -9.99 -2.14
CA ALA A 132 -21.37 -9.63 -3.53
C ALA A 132 -22.54 -10.45 -4.10
N LEU A 133 -23.46 -9.82 -4.80
CA LEU A 133 -24.62 -10.47 -5.42
C LEU A 133 -24.23 -11.20 -6.71
N TRP A 134 -24.77 -12.41 -6.90
CA TRP A 134 -24.68 -13.12 -8.17
C TRP A 134 -25.80 -14.18 -8.30
N ARG A 135 -26.48 -14.24 -9.44
CA ARG A 135 -27.50 -15.25 -9.79
C ARG A 135 -28.53 -15.52 -8.69
N GLY A 136 -29.01 -14.47 -8.03
CA GLY A 136 -30.00 -14.55 -6.95
C GLY A 136 -29.48 -15.10 -5.63
N GLY A 137 -28.18 -15.25 -5.46
CA GLY A 137 -27.46 -15.54 -4.21
C GLY A 137 -26.42 -14.50 -3.94
N ILE A 138 -25.60 -14.78 -2.93
CA ILE A 138 -24.49 -13.91 -2.49
C ILE A 138 -23.19 -14.69 -2.34
N PHE A 139 -22.09 -14.11 -2.80
CA PHE A 139 -20.76 -14.52 -2.35
C PHE A 139 -20.43 -13.85 -1.03
N VAL A 140 -19.82 -14.61 -0.13
CA VAL A 140 -19.45 -14.15 1.22
C VAL A 140 -17.97 -14.46 1.44
N THR A 141 -17.16 -13.46 1.77
CA THR A 141 -15.78 -13.66 2.23
C THR A 141 -15.77 -13.98 3.72
N ALA A 142 -15.37 -15.20 4.06
CA ALA A 142 -15.30 -15.73 5.42
C ALA A 142 -14.09 -16.67 5.56
N ALA A 143 -12.87 -16.10 5.56
CA ALA A 143 -11.64 -16.89 5.58
C ALA A 143 -11.68 -18.05 6.58
N PRO A 144 -11.24 -19.27 6.21
CA PRO A 144 -10.40 -19.58 5.04
C PRO A 144 -11.15 -19.67 3.70
N ASP A 145 -12.45 -19.41 3.65
CA ASP A 145 -13.30 -19.70 2.52
C ASP A 145 -13.92 -18.44 1.90
N ILE A 146 -14.28 -18.54 0.63
CA ILE A 146 -15.33 -17.74 0.01
C ILE A 146 -16.48 -18.69 -0.26
N LEU A 147 -17.66 -18.32 0.24
CA LEU A 147 -18.89 -19.09 0.17
C LEU A 147 -19.83 -18.50 -0.88
N TYR A 148 -20.64 -19.33 -1.52
CA TYR A 148 -21.84 -18.92 -2.24
C TYR A 148 -23.07 -19.41 -1.49
N LEU A 149 -23.94 -18.47 -1.11
CA LEU A 149 -25.17 -18.72 -0.35
C LEU A 149 -26.36 -18.29 -1.18
N LYS A 150 -27.43 -19.11 -1.19
CA LYS A 150 -28.65 -18.79 -1.91
C LYS A 150 -29.87 -19.39 -1.19
N ASP A 151 -30.93 -18.61 -1.15
CA ASP A 151 -32.29 -19.01 -0.82
C ASP A 151 -32.97 -19.48 -2.11
N THR A 152 -33.36 -20.76 -2.19
CA THR A 152 -33.97 -21.34 -3.40
C THR A 152 -35.47 -21.54 -3.28
N ASP A 153 -36.04 -21.48 -2.07
CA ASP A 153 -37.47 -21.64 -1.81
C ASP A 153 -38.19 -20.34 -1.42
N GLY A 154 -37.43 -19.26 -1.16
CA GLY A 154 -37.96 -17.93 -0.95
C GLY A 154 -38.37 -17.63 0.50
N ASP A 155 -37.91 -18.41 1.48
CA ASP A 155 -38.29 -18.25 2.88
C ASP A 155 -37.43 -17.19 3.61
N GLY A 156 -36.36 -16.71 2.97
CA GLY A 156 -35.43 -15.72 3.49
C GLY A 156 -34.26 -16.32 4.24
N VAL A 157 -34.04 -17.63 4.13
CA VAL A 157 -32.89 -18.35 4.69
C VAL A 157 -32.15 -19.09 3.57
N ALA A 158 -30.83 -19.11 3.61
CA ALA A 158 -30.03 -19.79 2.61
C ALA A 158 -30.05 -21.30 2.81
N ASP A 159 -30.71 -22.00 1.93
CA ASP A 159 -30.75 -23.47 1.86
C ASP A 159 -29.63 -24.05 0.97
N LYS A 160 -29.05 -23.26 0.06
CA LYS A 160 -27.84 -23.60 -0.68
C LYS A 160 -26.62 -22.91 -0.06
N ARG A 161 -25.62 -23.73 0.35
CA ARG A 161 -24.33 -23.27 0.88
C ARG A 161 -23.18 -24.03 0.21
N GLU A 162 -22.34 -23.31 -0.51
CA GLU A 162 -21.24 -23.88 -1.29
C GLU A 162 -19.92 -23.17 -0.98
N ILE A 163 -18.85 -23.91 -0.71
CA ILE A 163 -17.50 -23.36 -0.64
C ILE A 163 -16.97 -23.30 -2.06
N VAL A 164 -16.83 -22.12 -2.61
CA VAL A 164 -16.40 -21.90 -4.01
C VAL A 164 -14.88 -21.76 -4.14
N LEU A 165 -14.26 -21.13 -3.15
CA LEU A 165 -12.82 -20.98 -3.01
C LEU A 165 -12.41 -21.20 -1.57
N THR A 166 -11.23 -21.80 -1.35
CA THR A 166 -10.69 -22.06 -0.02
C THR A 166 -9.18 -21.85 0.02
N GLY A 167 -8.61 -21.78 1.23
CA GLY A 167 -7.17 -21.67 1.45
C GLY A 167 -6.67 -20.23 1.66
N PHE A 168 -7.58 -19.30 1.97
CA PHE A 168 -7.21 -17.97 2.45
C PHE A 168 -6.72 -18.06 3.91
N ASP A 169 -5.64 -17.33 4.24
CA ASP A 169 -5.05 -17.38 5.58
C ASP A 169 -6.00 -16.78 6.63
N ALA A 170 -6.41 -17.62 7.57
CA ALA A 170 -7.25 -17.27 8.71
C ALA A 170 -6.50 -17.30 10.06
N THR A 171 -5.17 -17.46 10.05
CA THR A 171 -4.35 -17.60 11.28
C THR A 171 -4.07 -16.25 11.97
N LYS A 172 -4.28 -15.14 11.27
CA LYS A 172 -4.13 -13.80 11.82
C LYS A 172 -5.49 -13.21 12.19
N THR A 173 -5.47 -12.00 12.75
CA THR A 173 -6.69 -11.34 13.21
C THR A 173 -7.75 -11.19 12.11
N ALA A 174 -9.01 -11.17 12.50
CA ALA A 174 -10.17 -11.06 11.63
C ALA A 174 -10.08 -9.87 10.67
N GLN A 175 -9.54 -8.75 11.14
CA GLN A 175 -9.39 -7.53 10.36
C GLN A 175 -8.31 -7.57 9.27
N LEU A 176 -7.50 -8.63 9.19
CA LEU A 176 -6.46 -8.79 8.17
C LEU A 176 -6.75 -9.94 7.19
N ARG A 177 -8.00 -10.31 7.02
CA ARG A 177 -8.41 -11.43 6.13
C ARG A 177 -8.96 -10.93 4.81
N VAL A 178 -9.10 -11.84 3.84
CA VAL A 178 -9.73 -11.56 2.55
C VAL A 178 -11.09 -10.86 2.73
N SER A 179 -11.32 -9.76 1.99
CA SER A 179 -12.49 -8.90 2.19
C SER A 179 -12.94 -8.17 0.92
N HIS A 180 -14.00 -7.40 1.03
CA HIS A 180 -14.55 -6.47 0.03
C HIS A 180 -14.75 -7.10 -1.35
N PRO A 181 -15.49 -8.21 -1.47
CA PRO A 181 -15.84 -8.77 -2.77
C PRO A 181 -16.67 -7.74 -3.55
N THR A 182 -16.12 -7.27 -4.68
CA THR A 182 -16.71 -6.18 -5.48
C THR A 182 -16.77 -6.60 -6.94
N LEU A 183 -17.95 -6.54 -7.54
CA LEU A 183 -18.16 -6.88 -8.94
C LEU A 183 -17.58 -5.78 -9.84
N GLY A 184 -16.62 -6.13 -10.68
CA GLY A 184 -16.06 -5.25 -11.69
C GLY A 184 -16.93 -5.15 -12.94
N LEU A 185 -16.64 -4.16 -13.80
CA LEU A 185 -17.30 -4.03 -15.12
C LEU A 185 -17.10 -5.26 -15.99
N ASP A 186 -15.96 -5.96 -15.82
CA ASP A 186 -15.60 -7.20 -16.54
C ASP A 186 -16.39 -8.45 -16.08
N GLY A 187 -17.31 -8.29 -15.14
CA GLY A 187 -18.12 -9.37 -14.59
C GLY A 187 -17.39 -10.27 -13.60
N LYS A 188 -16.13 -9.95 -13.24
CA LYS A 188 -15.37 -10.67 -12.21
C LYS A 188 -15.54 -10.03 -10.84
N ILE A 189 -15.42 -10.84 -9.80
CA ILE A 189 -15.47 -10.38 -8.42
C ILE A 189 -14.05 -10.21 -7.91
N TYR A 190 -13.71 -8.98 -7.55
CA TYR A 190 -12.42 -8.59 -6.99
C TYR A 190 -12.46 -8.66 -5.47
N VAL A 191 -11.34 -9.05 -4.86
CA VAL A 191 -11.20 -9.12 -3.40
C VAL A 191 -9.87 -8.52 -2.97
N THR A 192 -9.86 -7.85 -1.81
CA THR A 192 -8.62 -7.42 -1.17
C THR A 192 -8.00 -8.55 -0.38
N SER A 193 -6.66 -8.55 -0.25
CA SER A 193 -5.95 -9.58 0.52
C SER A 193 -6.09 -9.43 2.04
N GLY A 194 -6.50 -8.25 2.52
CA GLY A 194 -6.46 -7.94 3.94
C GLY A 194 -5.05 -7.95 4.54
N LEU A 195 -4.01 -7.85 3.72
CA LEU A 195 -2.58 -7.99 4.07
C LEU A 195 -2.15 -9.41 4.46
N ASN A 196 -3.04 -10.38 4.43
CA ASN A 196 -2.73 -11.79 4.58
C ASN A 196 -2.53 -12.43 3.21
N GLY A 197 -2.41 -13.70 3.20
CA GLY A 197 -2.21 -14.46 1.98
C GLY A 197 -3.05 -15.72 1.97
N GLY A 198 -2.46 -16.76 1.42
CA GLY A 198 -3.06 -18.07 1.34
C GLY A 198 -2.55 -18.86 0.14
N LYS A 199 -3.07 -20.06 0.01
CA LYS A 199 -2.90 -20.90 -1.14
C LYS A 199 -4.28 -21.30 -1.63
N VAL A 200 -4.81 -20.49 -2.54
CA VAL A 200 -6.22 -20.53 -2.95
C VAL A 200 -6.46 -21.64 -3.96
N THR A 201 -7.50 -22.43 -3.70
CA THR A 201 -8.00 -23.50 -4.58
C THR A 201 -9.52 -23.43 -4.69
N SER A 202 -10.09 -24.03 -5.72
CA SER A 202 -11.53 -24.23 -5.82
C SER A 202 -11.86 -25.71 -5.58
N PRO A 203 -12.68 -26.05 -4.57
CA PRO A 203 -13.10 -27.44 -4.34
C PRO A 203 -13.86 -28.04 -5.51
N ALA A 204 -14.62 -27.23 -6.25
CA ALA A 204 -15.34 -27.67 -7.44
C ALA A 204 -14.43 -27.99 -8.63
N HIS A 205 -13.18 -27.52 -8.63
CA HIS A 205 -12.23 -27.64 -9.75
C HIS A 205 -10.87 -28.14 -9.27
N THR A 206 -10.81 -29.33 -8.69
CA THR A 206 -9.62 -29.93 -8.08
C THR A 206 -8.43 -30.12 -9.05
N GLY A 207 -8.68 -30.12 -10.37
CA GLY A 207 -7.63 -30.19 -11.40
C GLY A 207 -6.90 -28.86 -11.65
N ARG A 208 -7.36 -27.75 -11.11
CA ARG A 208 -6.68 -26.45 -11.23
C ARG A 208 -5.55 -26.33 -10.22
N ALA A 209 -4.43 -25.77 -10.67
CA ALA A 209 -3.31 -25.48 -9.77
C ALA A 209 -3.71 -24.44 -8.72
N ALA A 210 -3.22 -24.63 -7.49
CA ALA A 210 -3.43 -23.65 -6.43
C ALA A 210 -2.71 -22.34 -6.73
N VAL A 211 -3.39 -21.22 -6.49
CA VAL A 211 -2.82 -19.88 -6.67
C VAL A 211 -2.26 -19.38 -5.35
N THR A 212 -0.96 -19.06 -5.31
CA THR A 212 -0.35 -18.42 -4.15
C THR A 212 -0.83 -16.97 -4.08
N PHE A 213 -1.63 -16.68 -3.07
CA PHE A 213 -2.20 -15.37 -2.79
C PHE A 213 -1.39 -14.71 -1.66
N SER A 214 -0.43 -13.85 -2.04
CA SER A 214 0.46 -13.21 -1.07
C SER A 214 0.82 -11.81 -1.53
N LEU A 215 0.61 -10.83 -0.66
CA LEU A 215 0.92 -9.41 -0.89
C LEU A 215 0.31 -8.84 -2.18
N LYS A 216 -0.78 -9.42 -2.66
CA LYS A 216 -1.52 -9.02 -3.86
C LYS A 216 -3.01 -9.12 -3.59
N ASP A 217 -3.80 -8.33 -4.30
CA ASP A 217 -5.23 -8.54 -4.39
C ASP A 217 -5.55 -9.65 -5.38
N GLY A 218 -6.79 -10.07 -5.42
CA GLY A 218 -7.24 -11.13 -6.31
C GLY A 218 -8.58 -10.82 -6.96
N ARG A 219 -8.92 -11.63 -7.95
CA ARG A 219 -10.27 -11.67 -8.53
C ARG A 219 -10.62 -13.08 -8.95
N PHE A 220 -11.90 -13.35 -9.03
CA PHE A 220 -12.38 -14.63 -9.56
C PHE A 220 -13.58 -14.44 -10.47
N ASP A 221 -13.72 -15.38 -11.39
CA ASP A 221 -14.88 -15.49 -12.24
C ASP A 221 -16.03 -16.14 -11.45
N PRO A 222 -17.19 -15.49 -11.32
CA PRO A 222 -18.27 -15.97 -10.43
C PRO A 222 -18.98 -17.23 -10.95
N ASP A 223 -18.85 -17.59 -12.23
CA ASP A 223 -19.46 -18.77 -12.81
C ASP A 223 -18.52 -19.97 -12.83
N THR A 224 -17.23 -19.74 -13.06
CA THR A 224 -16.22 -20.80 -13.17
C THR A 224 -15.33 -20.94 -11.93
N TYR A 225 -15.41 -20.01 -10.99
CA TYR A 225 -14.56 -19.93 -9.79
C TYR A 225 -13.05 -19.90 -10.09
N ALA A 226 -12.67 -19.46 -11.27
CA ALA A 226 -11.27 -19.29 -11.64
C ALA A 226 -10.71 -18.07 -10.89
N PHE A 227 -9.78 -18.33 -9.97
CA PHE A 227 -9.11 -17.30 -9.18
C PHE A 227 -7.75 -16.93 -9.77
N GLU A 228 -7.46 -15.63 -9.79
CA GLU A 228 -6.16 -15.10 -10.23
C GLU A 228 -5.72 -13.91 -9.36
N ASN A 229 -4.40 -13.71 -9.24
CA ASN A 229 -3.86 -12.53 -8.58
C ASN A 229 -4.02 -11.30 -9.48
N THR A 230 -4.28 -10.17 -8.83
CA THR A 230 -4.26 -8.84 -9.46
C THR A 230 -3.25 -7.94 -8.75
N SER A 231 -2.97 -6.78 -9.31
CA SER A 231 -2.23 -5.75 -8.62
C SER A 231 -3.04 -5.19 -7.44
N GLY A 232 -2.34 -4.55 -6.52
CA GLY A 232 -2.94 -4.02 -5.30
C GLY A 232 -2.57 -4.81 -4.06
N ARG A 233 -2.79 -4.18 -2.92
CA ARG A 233 -2.60 -4.75 -1.58
C ARG A 233 -3.56 -4.05 -0.63
N GLY A 234 -4.85 -4.22 -0.94
CA GLY A 234 -5.94 -3.62 -0.18
C GLY A 234 -6.11 -4.26 1.20
N GLN A 235 -6.55 -3.46 2.16
CA GLN A 235 -6.84 -3.95 3.50
C GLN A 235 -8.35 -3.94 3.76
N PHE A 236 -9.01 -2.78 3.78
CA PHE A 236 -10.41 -2.64 4.18
C PHE A 236 -11.25 -1.83 3.20
N GLY A 237 -11.00 -1.90 1.94
CA GLY A 237 -11.82 -1.19 0.97
C GLY A 237 -11.33 -1.35 -0.44
N LEU A 238 -12.27 -1.54 -1.35
CA LEU A 238 -12.07 -1.64 -2.78
C LEU A 238 -13.29 -1.06 -3.47
N THR A 239 -13.08 -0.21 -4.46
CA THR A 239 -14.14 0.42 -5.23
C THR A 239 -13.70 0.65 -6.68
N PHE A 240 -14.67 0.84 -7.54
CA PHE A 240 -14.45 1.26 -8.92
C PHE A 240 -15.12 2.61 -9.17
N ASP A 241 -14.54 3.41 -10.05
CA ASP A 241 -15.30 4.51 -10.63
C ASP A 241 -16.19 4.04 -11.79
N ALA A 242 -17.00 4.94 -12.32
CA ALA A 242 -17.95 4.64 -13.38
C ALA A 242 -17.29 4.16 -14.70
N PHE A 243 -15.98 4.31 -14.83
CA PHE A 243 -15.18 3.86 -15.98
C PHE A 243 -14.31 2.64 -15.66
N GLY A 244 -14.57 1.94 -14.56
CA GLY A 244 -13.91 0.70 -14.21
C GLY A 244 -12.48 0.84 -13.69
N ARG A 245 -12.05 2.04 -13.31
CA ARG A 245 -10.76 2.25 -12.69
C ARG A 245 -10.84 1.83 -11.24
N ARG A 246 -9.89 0.99 -10.79
CA ARG A 246 -9.91 0.38 -9.47
C ARG A 246 -9.15 1.18 -8.44
N PHE A 247 -9.80 1.45 -7.31
CA PHE A 247 -9.25 2.13 -6.16
C PHE A 247 -9.41 1.26 -4.91
N PHE A 248 -8.50 1.44 -3.96
CA PHE A 248 -8.52 0.70 -2.70
C PHE A 248 -7.84 1.49 -1.60
N CYS A 249 -7.97 1.05 -0.36
CA CYS A 249 -7.32 1.67 0.79
C CYS A 249 -6.57 0.66 1.67
N SER A 250 -5.74 1.20 2.54
CA SER A 250 -5.10 0.52 3.65
C SER A 250 -4.99 1.52 4.80
N ASN A 251 -4.83 1.08 6.04
CA ASN A 251 -4.92 1.87 7.27
C ASN A 251 -4.47 3.33 7.17
N ARG A 252 -3.31 3.60 6.55
CA ARG A 252 -2.70 4.92 6.47
C ARG A 252 -2.51 5.41 5.04
N HIS A 253 -3.10 4.70 4.08
CA HIS A 253 -3.12 4.99 2.66
C HIS A 253 -4.59 5.07 2.22
N PRO A 254 -5.22 6.25 2.40
CA PRO A 254 -6.67 6.38 2.26
C PRO A 254 -7.19 6.09 0.87
N VAL A 255 -6.45 6.50 -0.18
CA VAL A 255 -6.84 6.26 -1.57
C VAL A 255 -5.63 5.89 -2.41
N MET A 256 -5.67 4.71 -2.98
CA MET A 256 -4.68 4.20 -3.93
C MET A 256 -5.38 3.76 -5.21
N GLN A 257 -4.71 3.88 -6.36
CA GLN A 257 -5.22 3.48 -7.68
C GLN A 257 -4.34 2.39 -8.29
N ILE A 258 -4.96 1.38 -8.90
CA ILE A 258 -4.25 0.42 -9.73
C ILE A 258 -3.96 1.04 -11.09
N MET A 259 -2.69 1.01 -11.49
CA MET A 259 -2.23 1.54 -12.77
C MET A 259 -1.86 0.42 -13.76
N LEU A 260 -1.18 -0.61 -13.28
CA LEU A 260 -0.71 -1.73 -14.09
C LEU A 260 -1.11 -3.06 -13.45
N GLU A 261 -1.61 -3.97 -14.26
CA GLU A 261 -1.83 -5.35 -13.83
C GLU A 261 -0.58 -6.22 -14.08
N PRO A 262 -0.40 -7.34 -13.37
CA PRO A 262 0.74 -8.22 -13.54
C PRO A 262 0.97 -8.63 -14.99
N ALA A 263 -0.10 -8.89 -15.73
CA ALA A 263 -0.04 -9.28 -17.15
C ALA A 263 0.59 -8.22 -18.06
N HIS A 264 0.45 -6.91 -17.71
CA HIS A 264 1.09 -5.83 -18.47
C HIS A 264 2.61 -5.86 -18.29
N LEU A 265 3.08 -6.05 -17.06
CA LEU A 265 4.51 -6.09 -16.75
C LEU A 265 5.19 -7.38 -17.25
N ALA A 266 4.48 -8.50 -17.22
CA ALA A 266 4.97 -9.79 -17.70
C ALA A 266 5.28 -9.82 -19.22
N ARG A 267 4.75 -8.89 -20.03
CA ARG A 267 5.05 -8.76 -21.46
C ARG A 267 6.54 -8.54 -21.73
N ASN A 268 7.24 -7.88 -20.84
CA ASN A 268 8.68 -7.66 -20.94
C ASN A 268 9.38 -8.14 -19.67
N PRO A 269 9.93 -9.36 -19.65
CA PRO A 269 10.59 -9.94 -18.49
C PRO A 269 11.87 -9.21 -18.07
N HIS A 270 12.37 -8.30 -18.91
CA HIS A 270 13.56 -7.48 -18.68
C HIS A 270 13.23 -6.09 -18.17
N LEU A 271 11.95 -5.76 -18.01
CA LEU A 271 11.51 -4.48 -17.49
C LEU A 271 11.68 -4.45 -15.96
N SER A 272 12.67 -3.72 -15.47
CA SER A 272 12.85 -3.46 -14.04
C SER A 272 11.89 -2.37 -13.57
N PHE A 273 10.60 -2.68 -13.57
CA PHE A 273 9.55 -1.81 -13.07
C PHE A 273 8.60 -2.65 -12.22
N SER A 274 8.56 -2.39 -10.93
CA SER A 274 7.81 -3.19 -9.95
C SER A 274 6.57 -2.49 -9.42
N GLU A 275 6.42 -1.20 -9.71
CA GLU A 275 5.28 -0.43 -9.24
C GLU A 275 4.05 -0.77 -10.08
N SER A 276 2.92 -0.90 -9.41
CA SER A 276 1.62 -1.15 -10.05
C SER A 276 0.52 -0.26 -9.49
N VAL A 277 0.83 0.49 -8.42
CA VAL A 277 -0.11 1.27 -7.61
C VAL A 277 0.35 2.71 -7.52
N GLN A 278 -0.58 3.65 -7.73
CA GLN A 278 -0.40 5.08 -7.50
C GLN A 278 -1.03 5.46 -6.17
N GLU A 279 -0.28 6.14 -5.30
CA GLU A 279 -0.84 6.89 -4.19
C GLU A 279 -1.61 8.09 -4.74
N VAL A 280 -2.92 8.10 -4.53
CA VAL A 280 -3.81 9.14 -5.06
C VAL A 280 -4.00 10.26 -4.05
N SER A 281 -4.13 9.89 -2.78
CA SER A 281 -4.21 10.83 -1.65
C SER A 281 -2.86 11.02 -0.99
N LYS A 282 -2.76 12.03 -0.12
CA LYS A 282 -1.70 12.09 0.88
C LYS A 282 -1.76 10.88 1.79
N VAL A 283 -0.61 10.45 2.30
CA VAL A 283 -0.47 9.21 3.06
C VAL A 283 0.22 9.46 4.39
N GLN A 284 0.00 8.57 5.33
CA GLN A 284 0.66 8.55 6.63
C GLN A 284 0.48 9.88 7.39
N ALA A 285 1.56 10.54 7.80
CA ALA A 285 1.53 11.79 8.54
C ALA A 285 0.99 12.99 7.74
N GLU A 286 1.01 12.92 6.41
CA GLU A 286 0.47 13.97 5.54
C GLU A 286 -1.04 13.81 5.31
N ALA A 287 -1.61 12.65 5.63
CA ALA A 287 -3.03 12.33 5.45
C ALA A 287 -3.87 12.84 6.64
N ALA A 288 -4.00 14.17 6.74
CA ALA A 288 -4.68 14.82 7.84
C ALA A 288 -6.18 14.49 7.90
N VAL A 289 -6.71 14.29 9.12
CA VAL A 289 -8.13 14.22 9.46
C VAL A 289 -8.45 15.16 10.63
N PHE A 290 -9.71 15.55 10.77
CA PHE A 290 -10.15 16.58 11.72
C PHE A 290 -11.28 16.03 12.62
N PRO A 291 -10.96 15.12 13.56
CA PRO A 291 -11.95 14.56 14.46
C PRO A 291 -12.52 15.62 15.41
N ILE A 292 -13.80 15.49 15.73
CA ILE A 292 -14.49 16.33 16.73
C ILE A 292 -14.76 15.58 18.03
N SER A 293 -14.49 14.28 18.06
CA SER A 293 -14.53 13.46 19.27
C SER A 293 -13.32 13.71 20.15
N ARG A 294 -13.45 13.44 21.45
CA ARG A 294 -12.37 13.48 22.44
C ARG A 294 -11.91 12.08 22.85
N ALA A 295 -12.20 11.06 22.04
CA ALA A 295 -11.74 9.72 22.33
C ALA A 295 -10.23 9.66 22.27
N SER A 296 -9.60 9.04 23.26
CA SER A 296 -8.25 8.52 23.09
C SER A 296 -8.29 7.43 22.02
N ILE A 297 -7.37 7.51 21.09
CA ILE A 297 -7.24 6.53 20.03
C ILE A 297 -6.48 5.36 20.59
N THR A 298 -6.89 4.14 20.30
CA THR A 298 -6.18 2.93 20.75
C THR A 298 -4.72 2.94 20.26
N ALA A 299 -4.45 3.54 19.10
CA ALA A 299 -3.09 3.80 18.64
C ALA A 299 -2.21 4.58 19.62
N ASP A 300 -2.79 5.39 20.52
CA ASP A 300 -2.05 6.12 21.57
C ASP A 300 -1.44 5.17 22.61
N PHE A 301 -1.91 3.93 22.69
CA PHE A 301 -1.42 2.90 23.57
C PHE A 301 -0.53 1.86 22.87
N ILE A 302 -0.35 1.98 21.55
CA ILE A 302 0.42 1.02 20.74
C ILE A 302 1.75 1.63 20.35
N PRO A 303 2.84 1.26 21.03
CA PRO A 303 4.15 1.84 20.80
C PRO A 303 4.64 1.83 19.36
N SER A 304 4.47 0.79 18.60
CA SER A 304 4.93 0.74 17.20
C SER A 304 4.15 1.63 16.24
N LEU A 305 2.91 1.99 16.59
CA LEU A 305 2.09 2.90 15.80
C LEU A 305 2.39 4.37 16.11
N MET A 306 3.01 4.62 17.25
CA MET A 306 3.34 5.97 17.72
C MET A 306 4.52 6.61 16.98
N ALA A 307 5.26 5.88 16.14
CA ALA A 307 6.32 6.43 15.31
C ALA A 307 5.82 7.42 14.25
N ALA A 308 4.49 7.61 14.14
CA ALA A 308 3.86 8.67 13.36
C ALA A 308 2.61 9.15 14.08
N PRO A 309 2.20 10.41 13.92
CA PRO A 309 0.96 10.88 14.50
C PRO A 309 -0.19 10.03 13.95
N HIS A 310 -0.94 9.44 14.86
CA HIS A 310 -2.19 8.78 14.49
C HIS A 310 -3.38 9.70 14.81
N ALA A 311 -3.34 10.45 15.90
CA ALA A 311 -4.32 11.49 16.17
C ALA A 311 -4.20 12.62 15.14
N GLY A 312 -5.31 12.92 14.45
CA GLY A 312 -5.34 13.94 13.41
C GLY A 312 -4.76 13.50 12.05
N THR A 313 -4.44 12.22 11.88
CA THR A 313 -4.11 11.63 10.56
C THR A 313 -4.81 10.29 10.39
N PHE A 314 -4.98 9.80 9.14
CA PHE A 314 -5.54 8.48 8.94
C PHE A 314 -4.73 7.39 9.67
N THR A 315 -5.44 6.56 10.43
CA THR A 315 -4.90 5.41 11.14
C THR A 315 -5.69 4.13 10.87
N SER A 316 -6.97 4.25 10.52
CA SER A 316 -7.92 3.15 10.27
C SER A 316 -8.73 3.40 9.01
N ALA A 317 -8.10 3.87 7.90
CA ALA A 317 -8.80 4.08 6.65
C ALA A 317 -9.48 2.78 6.19
N SER A 318 -10.80 2.86 5.95
CA SER A 318 -11.64 1.72 5.58
C SER A 318 -12.80 2.15 4.70
N GLY A 319 -13.50 1.20 4.08
CA GLY A 319 -14.71 1.44 3.33
C GLY A 319 -14.58 2.48 2.21
N VAL A 320 -13.40 2.58 1.56
CA VAL A 320 -13.20 3.53 0.46
C VAL A 320 -14.26 3.32 -0.62
N PHE A 321 -14.95 4.39 -1.02
CA PHE A 321 -16.06 4.32 -1.96
C PHE A 321 -16.10 5.55 -2.86
N ILE A 322 -16.24 5.35 -4.18
CA ILE A 322 -16.49 6.41 -5.16
C ILE A 322 -17.97 6.51 -5.39
N PHE A 323 -18.55 7.65 -5.04
CA PHE A 323 -19.99 7.87 -5.09
C PHE A 323 -20.46 8.23 -6.50
N GLY A 324 -21.44 7.49 -7.02
CA GLY A 324 -22.02 7.69 -8.34
C GLY A 324 -23.52 8.02 -8.37
N GLY A 325 -24.15 8.14 -7.18
CA GLY A 325 -25.59 8.39 -7.02
C GLY A 325 -25.99 9.84 -7.11
N THR A 326 -27.30 10.08 -7.13
CA THR A 326 -27.92 11.42 -7.18
C THR A 326 -28.53 11.87 -5.85
N GLY A 327 -28.48 11.03 -4.82
CA GLY A 327 -29.05 11.35 -3.50
C GLY A 327 -28.30 12.42 -2.71
N LEU A 328 -27.02 12.67 -3.05
CA LEU A 328 -26.25 13.82 -2.60
C LEU A 328 -26.28 14.94 -3.63
N THR A 329 -25.70 16.11 -3.32
CA THR A 329 -25.64 17.21 -4.28
C THR A 329 -24.64 16.89 -5.43
N PRO A 330 -24.77 17.53 -6.60
CA PRO A 330 -23.98 17.17 -7.80
C PRO A 330 -22.46 17.22 -7.59
N GLU A 331 -21.97 18.10 -6.71
CA GLU A 331 -20.54 18.23 -6.41
C GLU A 331 -19.96 17.01 -5.67
N HIS A 332 -20.80 16.10 -5.19
CA HIS A 332 -20.36 14.86 -4.54
C HIS A 332 -20.15 13.70 -5.52
N GLN A 333 -20.74 13.79 -6.73
CA GLN A 333 -20.58 12.73 -7.72
C GLN A 333 -19.13 12.59 -8.17
N GLY A 334 -18.65 11.36 -8.27
CA GLY A 334 -17.28 11.04 -8.62
C GLY A 334 -16.24 11.33 -7.53
N ASN A 335 -16.67 11.81 -6.35
CA ASN A 335 -15.76 11.98 -5.22
C ASN A 335 -15.56 10.65 -4.50
N VAL A 336 -14.41 10.53 -3.83
CA VAL A 336 -14.09 9.38 -3.02
C VAL A 336 -14.35 9.69 -1.54
N PHE A 337 -15.00 8.76 -0.87
CA PHE A 337 -15.34 8.80 0.55
C PHE A 337 -14.59 7.69 1.27
N ILE A 338 -14.05 8.00 2.47
CA ILE A 338 -13.21 7.09 3.23
C ILE A 338 -13.62 7.16 4.70
N CYS A 339 -13.92 6.02 5.30
CA CYS A 339 -14.13 5.90 6.74
C CYS A 339 -12.79 5.99 7.47
N GLU A 340 -12.77 6.71 8.59
CA GLU A 340 -11.73 6.67 9.61
C GLU A 340 -12.35 6.18 10.91
N SER A 341 -12.36 4.87 11.09
CA SER A 341 -13.10 4.18 12.15
C SER A 341 -12.59 4.50 13.55
N ALA A 342 -11.27 4.74 13.70
CA ALA A 342 -10.66 5.02 14.99
C ALA A 342 -11.00 6.44 15.49
N GLN A 343 -11.20 7.39 14.58
CA GLN A 343 -11.40 8.81 14.91
C GLN A 343 -12.81 9.33 14.58
N ASN A 344 -13.78 8.43 14.44
CA ASN A 344 -15.22 8.71 14.40
C ASN A 344 -15.64 9.65 13.27
N LEU A 345 -15.14 9.45 12.05
CA LEU A 345 -15.44 10.32 10.92
C LEU A 345 -15.42 9.60 9.55
N VAL A 346 -15.99 10.27 8.56
CA VAL A 346 -15.86 9.96 7.13
C VAL A 346 -15.31 11.18 6.42
N GLN A 347 -14.21 11.02 5.70
CA GLN A 347 -13.62 12.08 4.89
C GLN A 347 -14.07 11.96 3.44
N ARG A 348 -14.33 13.09 2.79
CA ARG A 348 -14.53 13.22 1.35
C ARG A 348 -13.28 13.81 0.70
N GLN A 349 -12.88 13.25 -0.43
CA GLN A 349 -11.81 13.81 -1.25
C GLN A 349 -12.26 13.91 -2.71
N VAL A 350 -11.83 14.97 -3.38
CA VAL A 350 -12.14 15.26 -4.79
C VAL A 350 -11.07 14.65 -5.67
N LEU A 351 -11.44 13.71 -6.53
CA LEU A 351 -10.55 13.11 -7.52
C LEU A 351 -10.29 14.09 -8.66
N ARG A 352 -9.02 14.27 -9.01
CA ARG A 352 -8.57 15.10 -10.14
C ARG A 352 -7.58 14.34 -11.00
N PRO A 353 -7.72 14.37 -12.34
CA PRO A 353 -6.73 13.78 -13.23
C PRO A 353 -5.34 14.42 -13.04
N GLU A 354 -4.29 13.59 -13.06
CA GLU A 354 -2.89 13.97 -13.01
C GLU A 354 -2.07 13.04 -13.92
N GLY A 355 -1.76 13.49 -15.12
CA GLY A 355 -1.15 12.64 -16.14
C GLY A 355 -2.00 11.41 -16.46
N ALA A 356 -1.39 10.23 -16.40
CA ALA A 356 -2.10 8.96 -16.56
C ALA A 356 -2.86 8.51 -15.30
N ALA A 357 -2.62 9.14 -14.14
CA ALA A 357 -3.18 8.78 -12.86
C ALA A 357 -4.20 9.81 -12.35
N PHE A 358 -4.57 9.67 -11.07
CA PHE A 358 -5.35 10.66 -10.33
C PHE A 358 -4.59 11.10 -9.09
N ARG A 359 -4.97 12.26 -8.57
CA ARG A 359 -4.72 12.71 -7.21
C ARG A 359 -6.03 13.09 -6.54
N SER A 360 -6.07 13.08 -5.21
CA SER A 360 -7.21 13.55 -4.45
C SER A 360 -6.79 14.37 -3.25
N ASP A 361 -7.62 15.35 -2.92
CA ASP A 361 -7.50 16.20 -1.75
C ASP A 361 -8.88 16.43 -1.14
N PRO A 362 -8.98 16.64 0.19
CA PRO A 362 -10.20 17.13 0.80
C PRO A 362 -10.62 18.48 0.20
N PRO A 363 -11.93 18.74 0.01
CA PRO A 363 -12.40 20.00 -0.59
C PRO A 363 -12.15 21.21 0.29
N ALA A 364 -12.06 21.01 1.61
CA ALA A 364 -11.80 22.06 2.59
C ALA A 364 -10.90 21.54 3.71
N ALA A 365 -9.97 22.37 4.17
CA ALA A 365 -9.15 22.07 5.33
C ALA A 365 -9.93 22.32 6.63
N GLY A 366 -9.70 21.48 7.63
CA GLY A 366 -10.26 21.66 8.99
C GLY A 366 -11.69 21.19 9.16
N LYS A 367 -12.31 20.55 8.16
CA LYS A 367 -13.67 19.99 8.25
C LYS A 367 -13.75 18.65 7.54
N GLU A 368 -14.53 17.76 8.10
CA GLU A 368 -14.84 16.46 7.51
C GLU A 368 -16.22 16.44 6.84
N PHE A 369 -16.44 15.48 5.97
CA PHE A 369 -17.75 15.25 5.36
C PHE A 369 -18.77 14.87 6.42
N LEU A 370 -18.41 13.93 7.30
CA LEU A 370 -19.19 13.49 8.45
C LEU A 370 -18.25 13.26 9.63
N ALA A 371 -18.54 13.81 10.79
CA ALA A 371 -17.84 13.51 12.02
C ALA A 371 -18.83 13.43 13.18
N SER A 372 -18.51 12.65 14.22
CA SER A 372 -19.33 12.53 15.42
C SER A 372 -18.56 12.91 16.68
N THR A 373 -19.24 13.51 17.64
CA THR A 373 -18.74 13.65 19.02
C THR A 373 -18.93 12.36 19.82
N ASP A 374 -19.71 11.40 19.30
CA ASP A 374 -19.90 10.07 19.87
C ASP A 374 -18.66 9.18 19.62
N VAL A 375 -17.94 8.85 20.68
CA VAL A 375 -16.75 8.02 20.64
C VAL A 375 -17.03 6.55 20.28
N TRP A 376 -18.29 6.17 20.23
CA TRP A 376 -18.74 4.82 19.84
C TRP A 376 -19.01 4.71 18.34
N PHE A 377 -19.08 5.82 17.62
CA PHE A 377 -19.27 5.83 16.17
C PHE A 377 -18.07 5.23 15.47
N ARG A 378 -18.24 4.06 14.83
CA ARG A 378 -17.18 3.32 14.12
C ARG A 378 -17.59 3.03 12.68
N PRO A 379 -17.50 4.02 11.79
CA PRO A 379 -17.82 3.81 10.38
C PRO A 379 -16.81 2.85 9.74
N VAL A 380 -17.27 1.81 9.05
CA VAL A 380 -16.42 0.75 8.49
C VAL A 380 -16.68 0.44 7.02
N PHE A 381 -17.85 0.77 6.50
CA PHE A 381 -18.22 0.45 5.12
C PHE A 381 -19.16 1.51 4.56
N LEU A 382 -18.99 1.81 3.28
CA LEU A 382 -19.83 2.73 2.50
C LEU A 382 -20.34 2.04 1.25
N GLY A 383 -21.53 2.40 0.82
CA GLY A 383 -22.16 1.91 -0.40
C GLY A 383 -23.27 2.84 -0.88
N GLU A 384 -23.68 2.69 -2.14
CA GLU A 384 -24.82 3.40 -2.71
C GLU A 384 -26.08 2.54 -2.63
N GLY A 385 -27.18 3.15 -2.27
CA GLY A 385 -28.48 2.52 -2.29
C GLY A 385 -29.27 2.76 -3.58
N PRO A 386 -30.36 2.00 -3.78
CA PRO A 386 -31.23 2.15 -4.95
C PRO A 386 -31.98 3.49 -5.01
N ASP A 387 -31.98 4.25 -3.93
CA ASP A 387 -32.48 5.63 -3.86
C ASP A 387 -31.40 6.68 -4.22
N GLY A 388 -30.23 6.21 -4.68
CA GLY A 388 -29.07 7.04 -5.02
C GLY A 388 -28.39 7.69 -3.83
N ALA A 389 -28.77 7.33 -2.59
CA ALA A 389 -28.16 7.85 -1.37
C ALA A 389 -26.85 7.15 -1.03
N LEU A 390 -26.01 7.80 -0.21
CA LEU A 390 -24.81 7.19 0.38
C LEU A 390 -25.16 6.51 1.69
N TYR A 391 -24.94 5.21 1.78
CA TYR A 391 -25.17 4.41 2.97
C TYR A 391 -23.88 4.13 3.71
N LEU A 392 -23.96 3.99 5.03
CA LEU A 392 -22.85 3.83 5.96
C LEU A 392 -23.17 2.73 6.98
N ALA A 393 -22.25 1.76 7.13
CA ALA A 393 -22.28 0.80 8.23
C ALA A 393 -21.42 1.30 9.40
N ASP A 394 -22.02 1.32 10.59
CA ASP A 394 -21.41 1.68 11.86
C ASP A 394 -21.41 0.47 12.79
N MET A 395 -20.23 -0.05 13.12
CA MET A 395 -20.10 -1.16 14.05
C MET A 395 -20.53 -0.79 15.47
N TYR A 396 -20.54 0.49 15.79
CA TYR A 396 -20.92 1.06 17.09
C TYR A 396 -20.28 0.36 18.29
N ARG A 397 -18.96 0.52 18.41
CA ARG A 397 -18.12 -0.15 19.41
C ARG A 397 -17.35 0.86 20.27
N ARG A 398 -17.13 0.50 21.55
CA ARG A 398 -16.28 1.33 22.41
C ARG A 398 -14.85 1.36 21.86
N GLU A 399 -14.24 0.21 21.61
CA GLU A 399 -12.93 0.09 20.98
C GLU A 399 -13.04 -0.69 19.67
N ILE A 400 -12.40 -0.17 18.61
CA ILE A 400 -12.43 -0.81 17.28
C ILE A 400 -11.16 -1.62 17.00
N ASP A 401 -10.03 -1.28 17.63
CA ASP A 401 -8.79 -2.00 17.43
C ASP A 401 -8.83 -3.37 18.10
N HIS A 402 -8.07 -4.32 17.50
CA HIS A 402 -7.99 -5.65 18.03
C HIS A 402 -7.03 -5.72 19.24
N PRO A 403 -7.38 -6.37 20.38
CA PRO A 403 -6.54 -6.41 21.57
C PRO A 403 -5.16 -7.02 21.34
N ARG A 404 -4.96 -7.85 20.29
CA ARG A 404 -3.65 -8.39 19.90
C ARG A 404 -2.62 -7.30 19.58
N TYR A 405 -3.05 -6.15 19.10
CA TYR A 405 -2.17 -5.02 18.75
C TYR A 405 -1.92 -4.07 19.91
N VAL A 406 -2.64 -4.26 21.03
CA VAL A 406 -2.48 -3.43 22.23
C VAL A 406 -1.52 -4.12 23.21
N PRO A 407 -0.54 -3.39 23.78
CA PRO A 407 0.34 -3.93 24.82
C PRO A 407 -0.43 -4.56 25.97
N LEU A 408 0.08 -5.69 26.50
CA LEU A 408 -0.62 -6.49 27.48
C LEU A 408 -1.02 -5.66 28.71
N GLU A 409 -0.14 -4.80 29.19
CA GLU A 409 -0.35 -3.89 30.31
C GLU A 409 -1.43 -2.84 30.05
N SER A 410 -1.66 -2.45 28.78
CA SER A 410 -2.66 -1.46 28.40
C SER A 410 -4.04 -2.09 28.13
N ARG A 411 -4.10 -3.40 27.85
CA ARG A 411 -5.37 -4.10 27.54
C ARG A 411 -6.40 -3.99 28.67
N ALA A 412 -5.95 -4.02 29.91
CA ALA A 412 -6.84 -3.87 31.06
C ALA A 412 -7.48 -2.47 31.22
N LEU A 413 -6.95 -1.49 30.50
CA LEU A 413 -7.46 -0.10 30.50
C LEU A 413 -8.54 0.14 29.43
N LEU A 414 -8.72 -0.80 28.50
CA LEU A 414 -9.56 -0.67 27.31
C LEU A 414 -10.72 -1.66 27.36
N ASP A 415 -11.86 -1.26 26.82
CA ASP A 415 -13.08 -2.05 26.78
C ASP A 415 -13.36 -2.58 25.37
N PHE A 416 -12.82 -3.74 25.05
CA PHE A 416 -13.01 -4.41 23.76
C PHE A 416 -14.34 -5.18 23.66
N GLU A 417 -15.07 -5.34 24.76
CA GLU A 417 -16.28 -6.15 24.80
C GLU A 417 -17.55 -5.35 24.55
N SER A 418 -17.60 -4.10 25.00
CA SER A 418 -18.80 -3.28 24.89
C SER A 418 -19.16 -2.93 23.44
N GLY A 419 -20.42 -3.12 23.10
CA GLY A 419 -20.99 -2.89 21.76
C GLY A 419 -21.05 -4.14 20.87
N LYS A 420 -20.72 -5.35 21.39
CA LYS A 420 -20.87 -6.61 20.63
C LYS A 420 -22.33 -6.92 20.27
N ASP A 421 -23.29 -6.31 20.93
CA ASP A 421 -24.74 -6.42 20.76
C ASP A 421 -25.34 -5.24 19.97
N ARG A 422 -24.50 -4.35 19.44
CA ARG A 422 -24.92 -3.11 18.77
C ARG A 422 -24.45 -3.05 17.32
N GLY A 423 -25.05 -2.11 16.58
CA GLY A 423 -24.68 -1.82 15.21
C GLY A 423 -25.76 -1.03 14.50
N ARG A 424 -25.37 -0.18 13.55
CA ARG A 424 -26.29 0.73 12.88
C ARG A 424 -25.96 0.87 11.40
N ILE A 425 -26.98 1.15 10.62
CA ILE A 425 -26.87 1.57 9.22
C ILE A 425 -27.54 2.91 9.07
N TYR A 426 -26.81 3.85 8.52
CA TYR A 426 -27.30 5.19 8.22
C TYR A 426 -27.33 5.40 6.72
N ARG A 427 -28.18 6.33 6.26
CA ARG A 427 -28.09 6.92 4.92
C ARG A 427 -27.89 8.42 5.01
N ILE A 428 -27.20 8.97 4.03
CA ILE A 428 -26.92 10.39 3.90
C ILE A 428 -27.58 10.86 2.62
N VAL A 429 -28.40 11.89 2.74
CA VAL A 429 -29.23 12.43 1.64
C VAL A 429 -29.22 13.95 1.68
N ARG A 430 -29.71 14.58 0.62
CA ARG A 430 -29.94 16.04 0.62
C ARG A 430 -30.90 16.46 1.72
N ALA A 431 -30.61 17.58 2.40
CA ALA A 431 -31.49 18.15 3.42
C ALA A 431 -32.87 18.54 2.84
N THR A 432 -32.87 19.07 1.61
CA THR A 432 -34.10 19.33 0.86
C THR A 432 -34.32 18.20 -0.12
N PRO A 433 -35.39 17.40 0.03
CA PRO A 433 -35.69 16.34 -0.91
C PRO A 433 -35.91 16.91 -2.32
N THR A 434 -35.20 16.38 -3.30
CA THR A 434 -35.51 16.60 -4.71
C THR A 434 -36.33 15.41 -5.14
N PRO A 435 -37.55 15.60 -5.74
CA PRO A 435 -38.26 14.48 -6.28
C PRO A 435 -37.38 13.76 -7.29
N SER A 436 -37.03 12.49 -7.01
CA SER A 436 -36.39 11.66 -8.02
C SER A 436 -37.42 11.42 -9.14
N ALA A 437 -37.14 11.96 -10.31
CA ALA A 437 -38.02 11.77 -11.48
C ALA A 437 -38.09 10.29 -11.91
N ASP A 438 -37.17 9.47 -11.46
CA ASP A 438 -36.99 8.08 -11.93
C ASP A 438 -37.47 7.00 -10.94
N ASP A 439 -37.86 7.39 -9.74
CA ASP A 439 -38.21 6.48 -8.66
C ASP A 439 -39.35 5.49 -9.00
N ALA A 440 -40.34 5.96 -9.76
CA ALA A 440 -41.46 5.14 -10.19
C ALA A 440 -41.15 4.27 -11.44
N THR A 441 -40.16 4.65 -12.24
CA THR A 441 -39.86 4.00 -13.53
C THR A 441 -39.08 2.71 -13.38
N TYR A 442 -38.17 2.66 -12.39
CA TYR A 442 -37.28 1.52 -12.17
C TYR A 442 -37.74 0.58 -11.04
N ARG A 443 -38.57 1.05 -10.12
CA ARG A 443 -38.92 0.34 -8.88
C ARG A 443 -39.77 -0.93 -9.08
N ASP A 444 -40.47 -1.11 -10.18
CA ASP A 444 -41.58 -2.07 -10.19
C ASP A 444 -41.59 -3.11 -11.31
N ARG A 445 -40.53 -3.65 -11.79
CA ARG A 445 -40.49 -4.89 -12.61
C ARG A 445 -39.07 -5.35 -12.95
N ARG A 446 -38.45 -6.02 -12.02
CA ARG A 446 -37.17 -6.68 -12.21
C ARG A 446 -37.14 -7.73 -13.34
N ASP A 447 -38.27 -8.18 -13.81
CA ASP A 447 -38.42 -9.22 -14.84
C ASP A 447 -38.70 -8.66 -16.24
N ASP A 448 -38.89 -7.36 -16.39
CA ASP A 448 -39.10 -6.71 -17.68
C ASP A 448 -37.76 -6.38 -18.34
N LEU A 449 -37.44 -7.07 -19.44
CA LEU A 449 -36.18 -6.88 -20.18
C LEU A 449 -35.96 -5.42 -20.60
N THR A 450 -36.98 -4.77 -21.14
CA THR A 450 -36.92 -3.38 -21.64
C THR A 450 -36.58 -2.41 -20.51
N LYS A 451 -37.21 -2.59 -19.34
CA LYS A 451 -36.92 -1.76 -18.15
C LYS A 451 -35.53 -2.03 -17.60
N THR A 452 -35.11 -3.29 -17.56
CA THR A 452 -33.73 -3.64 -17.14
C THR A 452 -32.69 -2.99 -18.05
N VAL A 453 -32.91 -3.05 -19.37
CA VAL A 453 -31.99 -2.37 -20.32
C VAL A 453 -32.01 -0.86 -20.12
N ARG A 454 -33.18 -0.24 -19.97
CA ARG A 454 -33.31 1.20 -19.73
C ARG A 454 -32.58 1.64 -18.44
N ALA A 455 -32.49 0.79 -17.42
CA ALA A 455 -31.77 1.10 -16.19
C ALA A 455 -30.26 1.30 -16.40
N LEU A 456 -29.69 0.86 -17.53
CA LEU A 456 -28.32 1.21 -17.91
C LEU A 456 -28.12 2.72 -18.18
N GLU A 457 -29.23 3.47 -18.41
CA GLU A 457 -29.20 4.92 -18.60
C GLU A 457 -29.52 5.71 -17.32
N SER A 458 -29.77 5.02 -16.19
CA SER A 458 -30.06 5.67 -14.92
C SER A 458 -28.96 6.68 -14.53
N PRO A 459 -29.33 7.83 -13.93
CA PRO A 459 -28.35 8.73 -13.34
C PRO A 459 -27.60 8.10 -12.16
N ASP A 460 -28.20 7.12 -11.46
CA ASP A 460 -27.63 6.46 -10.30
C ASP A 460 -26.77 5.24 -10.70
N GLU A 461 -25.61 5.14 -10.13
CA GLU A 461 -24.65 4.06 -10.42
C GLU A 461 -25.20 2.71 -9.98
N TRP A 462 -25.91 2.67 -8.85
CA TRP A 462 -26.50 1.44 -8.34
C TRP A 462 -27.40 0.75 -9.37
N TRP A 463 -28.30 1.52 -10.01
CA TRP A 463 -29.20 0.98 -11.05
C TRP A 463 -28.47 0.52 -12.30
N ARG A 464 -27.45 1.28 -12.74
CA ARG A 464 -26.62 0.88 -13.89
C ARG A 464 -25.89 -0.42 -13.62
N ALA A 465 -25.33 -0.58 -12.41
CA ALA A 465 -24.61 -1.77 -11.99
C ALA A 465 -25.54 -2.98 -11.85
N ASP A 466 -26.71 -2.83 -11.22
CA ASP A 466 -27.70 -3.89 -11.09
C ASP A 466 -28.23 -4.35 -12.46
N ALA A 467 -28.49 -3.40 -13.37
CA ALA A 467 -28.92 -3.70 -14.72
C ALA A 467 -27.89 -4.53 -15.50
N GLN A 468 -26.63 -4.11 -15.52
CA GLN A 468 -25.55 -4.87 -16.15
C GLN A 468 -25.46 -6.28 -15.57
N ARG A 469 -25.38 -6.41 -14.24
CA ARG A 469 -25.30 -7.69 -13.54
C ARG A 469 -26.44 -8.61 -13.96
N ARG A 470 -27.69 -8.14 -13.92
CA ARG A 470 -28.87 -8.95 -14.28
C ARG A 470 -28.90 -9.37 -15.74
N LEU A 471 -28.53 -8.49 -16.66
CA LEU A 471 -28.46 -8.80 -18.08
C LEU A 471 -27.42 -9.88 -18.36
N VAL A 472 -26.26 -9.79 -17.74
CA VAL A 472 -25.17 -10.78 -17.87
C VAL A 472 -25.55 -12.11 -17.22
N GLU A 473 -26.11 -12.09 -15.99
CA GLU A 473 -26.56 -13.29 -15.28
C GLU A 473 -27.60 -14.11 -16.05
N ARG A 474 -28.55 -13.41 -16.71
CA ARG A 474 -29.61 -14.03 -17.52
C ARG A 474 -29.12 -14.49 -18.89
N ALA A 475 -27.98 -13.95 -19.33
CA ALA A 475 -27.43 -14.19 -20.68
C ALA A 475 -28.49 -13.96 -21.81
N ASP A 476 -29.37 -12.99 -21.62
CA ASP A 476 -30.50 -12.74 -22.51
C ASP A 476 -30.06 -11.96 -23.76
N ARG A 477 -29.88 -12.67 -24.86
CA ARG A 477 -29.44 -12.07 -26.12
C ARG A 477 -30.49 -11.15 -26.77
N ALA A 478 -31.77 -11.22 -26.36
CA ALA A 478 -32.78 -10.28 -26.84
C ALA A 478 -32.49 -8.84 -26.38
N ALA A 479 -31.68 -8.65 -25.32
CA ALA A 479 -31.21 -7.35 -24.90
C ALA A 479 -30.24 -6.69 -25.88
N VAL A 480 -29.50 -7.45 -26.69
CA VAL A 480 -28.33 -6.99 -27.47
C VAL A 480 -28.67 -5.77 -28.34
N PRO A 481 -29.72 -5.74 -29.20
CA PRO A 481 -29.99 -4.57 -30.03
C PRO A 481 -30.29 -3.30 -29.23
N LEU A 482 -30.95 -3.46 -28.08
CA LEU A 482 -31.26 -2.33 -27.19
C LEU A 482 -30.00 -1.80 -26.51
N VAL A 483 -29.12 -2.68 -26.05
CA VAL A 483 -27.85 -2.32 -25.41
C VAL A 483 -26.87 -1.69 -26.42
N GLU A 484 -26.82 -2.17 -27.66
CA GLU A 484 -26.09 -1.54 -28.76
C GLU A 484 -26.54 -0.10 -29.00
N THR A 485 -27.86 0.15 -28.92
CA THR A 485 -28.39 1.51 -29.04
C THR A 485 -27.90 2.40 -27.90
N ILE A 486 -27.89 1.92 -26.66
CA ILE A 486 -27.34 2.65 -25.50
C ILE A 486 -25.84 2.91 -25.66
N ALA A 487 -25.08 1.90 -26.10
CA ALA A 487 -23.63 2.04 -26.33
C ALA A 487 -23.30 3.12 -27.36
N ALA A 488 -24.17 3.29 -28.36
CA ALA A 488 -23.98 4.28 -29.44
C ALA A 488 -24.54 5.67 -29.10
N GLN A 489 -25.64 5.77 -28.35
CA GLN A 489 -26.49 6.97 -28.35
C GLN A 489 -26.75 7.56 -26.97
N ALA A 490 -26.50 6.82 -25.86
CA ALA A 490 -26.80 7.33 -24.53
C ALA A 490 -26.05 8.65 -24.26
N THR A 491 -26.75 9.61 -23.66
CA THR A 491 -26.18 10.92 -23.35
C THR A 491 -25.03 10.82 -22.35
N ARG A 492 -25.16 9.93 -21.35
CA ARG A 492 -24.15 9.72 -20.30
C ARG A 492 -23.03 8.81 -20.81
N ALA A 493 -21.78 9.23 -20.61
CA ALA A 493 -20.61 8.43 -20.94
C ALA A 493 -20.54 7.14 -20.11
N GLU A 494 -20.93 7.20 -18.84
CA GLU A 494 -21.00 6.08 -17.92
C GLU A 494 -21.97 5.00 -18.45
N SER A 495 -23.10 5.41 -19.01
CA SER A 495 -24.08 4.50 -19.62
C SER A 495 -23.52 3.83 -20.86
N ARG A 496 -22.85 4.58 -21.74
CA ARG A 496 -22.17 4.01 -22.91
C ARG A 496 -21.09 3.02 -22.53
N THR A 497 -20.27 3.37 -21.52
CA THR A 497 -19.24 2.46 -20.98
C THR A 497 -19.86 1.18 -20.46
N ARG A 498 -20.90 1.29 -19.64
CA ARG A 498 -21.57 0.13 -19.04
C ARG A 498 -22.27 -0.74 -20.10
N ALA A 499 -22.84 -0.14 -21.12
CA ALA A 499 -23.41 -0.87 -22.25
C ALA A 499 -22.35 -1.66 -23.03
N LEU A 500 -21.17 -1.09 -23.28
CA LEU A 500 -20.05 -1.83 -23.91
C LEU A 500 -19.67 -3.05 -23.10
N TRP A 501 -19.54 -2.92 -21.77
CA TRP A 501 -19.22 -4.05 -20.90
C TRP A 501 -20.38 -5.06 -20.78
N THR A 502 -21.62 -4.61 -20.86
CA THR A 502 -22.79 -5.50 -20.93
C THR A 502 -22.75 -6.34 -22.23
N LEU A 503 -22.47 -5.71 -23.37
CA LEU A 503 -22.29 -6.43 -24.65
C LEU A 503 -21.12 -7.43 -24.57
N HIS A 504 -20.04 -7.05 -23.91
CA HIS A 504 -18.91 -7.97 -23.68
C HIS A 504 -19.32 -9.18 -22.83
N GLY A 505 -20.02 -8.96 -21.70
CA GLY A 505 -20.53 -10.02 -20.83
C GLY A 505 -21.56 -10.93 -21.51
N LEU A 506 -22.34 -10.39 -22.47
CA LEU A 506 -23.26 -11.14 -23.33
C LEU A 506 -22.56 -11.83 -24.53
N HIS A 507 -21.22 -11.73 -24.64
CA HIS A 507 -20.43 -12.22 -25.77
C HIS A 507 -20.91 -11.69 -27.13
N SER A 508 -21.38 -10.45 -27.15
CA SER A 508 -21.99 -9.79 -28.32
C SER A 508 -21.30 -8.46 -28.69
N LEU A 509 -20.23 -8.09 -27.99
CA LEU A 509 -19.44 -6.88 -28.33
C LEU A 509 -18.69 -7.13 -29.65
N THR A 510 -19.00 -6.30 -30.67
CA THR A 510 -18.43 -6.44 -32.01
C THR A 510 -17.29 -5.47 -32.25
N THR A 511 -16.41 -5.79 -33.21
CA THR A 511 -15.31 -4.92 -33.62
C THR A 511 -15.78 -3.56 -34.17
N PRO A 512 -16.86 -3.47 -34.96
CA PRO A 512 -17.42 -2.15 -35.34
C PRO A 512 -17.89 -1.31 -34.15
N THR A 513 -18.48 -1.92 -33.14
CA THR A 513 -18.90 -1.21 -31.91
C THR A 513 -17.69 -0.67 -31.17
N ILE A 514 -16.60 -1.47 -31.05
CA ILE A 514 -15.34 -1.02 -30.43
C ILE A 514 -14.73 0.12 -31.23
N ALA A 515 -14.71 0.02 -32.58
CA ALA A 515 -14.17 1.06 -33.47
C ALA A 515 -14.93 2.39 -33.34
N ALA A 516 -16.25 2.35 -33.18
CA ALA A 516 -17.07 3.52 -32.90
C ALA A 516 -16.71 4.14 -31.53
N ALA A 517 -16.60 3.30 -30.49
CA ALA A 517 -16.27 3.73 -29.12
C ALA A 517 -14.84 4.32 -29.01
N LEU A 518 -13.87 3.92 -29.85
CA LEU A 518 -12.56 4.55 -29.93
C LEU A 518 -12.60 6.02 -30.34
N ASN A 519 -13.70 6.47 -30.95
CA ASN A 519 -13.92 7.85 -31.37
C ASN A 519 -14.97 8.58 -30.50
N ASP A 520 -15.35 8.01 -29.37
CA ASP A 520 -16.32 8.62 -28.45
C ASP A 520 -15.83 9.99 -27.95
N PRO A 521 -16.71 10.99 -27.79
CA PRO A 521 -16.34 12.31 -27.30
C PRO A 521 -15.76 12.27 -25.88
N HIS A 522 -16.14 11.29 -25.05
CA HIS A 522 -15.70 11.19 -23.66
C HIS A 522 -14.46 10.31 -23.51
N PRO A 523 -13.37 10.79 -22.87
CA PRO A 523 -12.11 10.03 -22.75
C PRO A 523 -12.30 8.70 -22.03
N GLY A 524 -13.16 8.62 -21.00
CA GLY A 524 -13.41 7.38 -20.26
C GLY A 524 -14.00 6.26 -21.13
N VAL A 525 -14.82 6.58 -22.12
CA VAL A 525 -15.34 5.58 -23.10
C VAL A 525 -14.21 5.13 -24.03
N ARG A 526 -13.37 6.06 -24.50
CA ARG A 526 -12.21 5.73 -25.34
C ARG A 526 -11.20 4.85 -24.60
N GLU A 527 -10.99 5.08 -23.29
CA GLU A 527 -10.14 4.21 -22.45
C GLU A 527 -10.66 2.78 -22.47
N GLN A 528 -11.97 2.57 -22.27
CA GLN A 528 -12.54 1.23 -22.25
C GLN A 528 -12.55 0.59 -23.64
N ALA A 529 -12.77 1.37 -24.68
CA ALA A 529 -12.63 0.88 -26.05
C ALA A 529 -11.20 0.43 -26.37
N LEU A 530 -10.19 1.12 -25.86
CA LEU A 530 -8.77 0.72 -25.97
C LEU A 530 -8.46 -0.57 -25.18
N HIS A 531 -9.14 -0.80 -24.06
CA HIS A 531 -9.02 -2.07 -23.33
C HIS A 531 -9.50 -3.23 -24.21
N PHE A 532 -10.70 -3.17 -24.79
CA PHE A 532 -11.22 -4.19 -25.69
C PHE A 532 -10.36 -4.35 -26.95
N ALA A 533 -9.97 -3.23 -27.56
CA ALA A 533 -9.08 -3.25 -28.72
C ALA A 533 -7.75 -3.94 -28.41
N GLY A 534 -7.15 -3.62 -27.26
CA GLY A 534 -5.89 -4.21 -26.80
C GLY A 534 -5.98 -5.73 -26.59
N GLU A 535 -7.09 -6.25 -26.07
CA GLU A 535 -7.32 -7.67 -25.95
C GLU A 535 -7.40 -8.36 -27.33
N LEU A 536 -8.13 -7.79 -28.28
CA LEU A 536 -8.23 -8.34 -29.63
C LEU A 536 -6.90 -8.24 -30.38
N ILE A 537 -6.18 -7.13 -30.25
CA ILE A 537 -4.86 -6.93 -30.84
C ILE A 537 -3.87 -7.96 -30.33
N ALA A 538 -3.83 -8.19 -29.01
CA ALA A 538 -2.93 -9.16 -28.39
C ALA A 538 -3.19 -10.61 -28.85
N ARG A 539 -4.47 -10.93 -29.15
CA ARG A 539 -4.88 -12.23 -29.72
C ARG A 539 -4.68 -12.33 -31.24
N GLY A 540 -4.23 -11.26 -31.91
CA GLY A 540 -4.10 -11.22 -33.37
C GLY A 540 -5.43 -11.05 -34.13
N GLN A 541 -6.48 -10.70 -33.44
CA GLN A 541 -7.87 -10.54 -33.99
C GLN A 541 -8.25 -9.05 -34.17
N GLY A 542 -7.38 -8.12 -33.78
CA GLY A 542 -7.67 -6.69 -33.74
C GLY A 542 -7.02 -5.86 -34.86
N ALA A 543 -6.60 -6.47 -35.99
CA ALA A 543 -5.88 -5.73 -37.06
C ALA A 543 -6.62 -4.50 -37.57
N GLN A 544 -7.95 -4.55 -37.68
CA GLN A 544 -8.79 -3.44 -38.13
C GLN A 544 -8.93 -2.32 -37.07
N LEU A 545 -8.62 -2.58 -35.80
CA LEU A 545 -8.63 -1.58 -34.72
C LEU A 545 -7.25 -0.91 -34.53
N LEU A 546 -6.20 -1.51 -35.10
CA LEU A 546 -4.83 -1.06 -34.90
C LEU A 546 -4.59 0.41 -35.35
N PRO A 547 -5.11 0.86 -36.52
CA PRO A 547 -4.94 2.26 -36.91
C PRO A 547 -5.56 3.26 -35.93
N ALA A 548 -6.75 2.96 -35.38
CA ALA A 548 -7.41 3.79 -34.39
C ALA A 548 -6.67 3.79 -33.04
N ALA A 549 -6.18 2.61 -32.60
CA ALA A 549 -5.36 2.52 -31.39
C ALA A 549 -4.03 3.28 -31.53
N ILE A 550 -3.40 3.27 -32.73
CA ILE A 550 -2.23 4.08 -33.05
C ILE A 550 -2.57 5.57 -32.99
N ALA A 551 -3.70 5.98 -33.56
CA ALA A 551 -4.13 7.38 -33.51
C ALA A 551 -4.36 7.86 -32.06
N ALA A 552 -4.87 6.99 -31.18
CA ALA A 552 -5.12 7.27 -29.76
C ALA A 552 -3.83 7.58 -28.97
N THR A 553 -2.63 7.24 -29.47
CA THR A 553 -1.37 7.70 -28.85
C THR A 553 -1.18 9.22 -28.94
N ARG A 554 -1.98 9.89 -29.77
CA ARG A 554 -1.98 11.36 -29.94
C ARG A 554 -3.20 12.03 -29.31
N ASP A 555 -4.04 11.29 -28.58
CA ASP A 555 -5.23 11.83 -27.94
C ASP A 555 -4.92 13.05 -27.05
N GLY A 556 -5.89 13.93 -26.87
CA GLY A 556 -5.77 15.07 -25.97
C GLY A 556 -5.63 14.65 -24.50
N ASP A 557 -6.28 13.56 -24.12
CA ASP A 557 -6.31 13.04 -22.76
C ASP A 557 -5.10 12.11 -22.48
N ALA A 558 -4.39 12.34 -21.37
CA ALA A 558 -3.20 11.59 -21.01
C ALA A 558 -3.49 10.12 -20.67
N ARG A 559 -4.64 9.83 -20.08
CA ARG A 559 -5.05 8.48 -19.75
C ARG A 559 -5.39 7.66 -20.98
N VAL A 560 -6.07 8.29 -21.96
CA VAL A 560 -6.33 7.65 -23.26
C VAL A 560 -5.01 7.26 -23.92
N ARG A 561 -4.01 8.17 -23.90
CA ARG A 561 -2.68 7.86 -24.43
C ARG A 561 -1.96 6.73 -23.69
N PHE A 562 -2.06 6.71 -22.36
CA PHE A 562 -1.56 5.61 -21.53
C PHE A 562 -2.24 4.28 -21.87
N CYS A 563 -3.57 4.26 -22.01
CA CYS A 563 -4.32 3.07 -22.40
C CYS A 563 -3.99 2.63 -23.85
N ALA A 564 -3.74 3.58 -24.76
CA ALA A 564 -3.25 3.27 -26.09
C ALA A 564 -1.86 2.59 -26.05
N ALA A 565 -0.95 3.06 -25.18
CA ALA A 565 0.33 2.38 -24.96
C ALA A 565 0.14 0.93 -24.50
N LEU A 566 -0.75 0.70 -23.53
CA LEU A 566 -1.04 -0.65 -23.03
C LEU A 566 -1.67 -1.56 -24.10
N ALA A 567 -2.59 -1.01 -24.91
CA ALA A 567 -3.20 -1.76 -26.01
C ALA A 567 -2.18 -2.15 -27.08
N LEU A 568 -1.33 -1.20 -27.50
CA LEU A 568 -0.31 -1.42 -28.52
C LEU A 568 0.87 -2.27 -28.05
N ALA A 569 1.18 -2.20 -26.75
CA ALA A 569 2.22 -3.04 -26.15
C ALA A 569 1.96 -4.55 -26.28
N GLY A 570 0.69 -4.96 -26.39
CA GLY A 570 0.31 -6.35 -26.69
C GLY A 570 0.40 -6.76 -28.17
N SER A 571 0.58 -5.80 -29.08
CA SER A 571 0.64 -6.06 -30.52
C SER A 571 1.95 -6.74 -30.93
N ARG A 572 1.87 -7.61 -31.93
CA ARG A 572 3.05 -8.18 -32.61
C ARG A 572 3.40 -7.41 -33.90
N ASP A 573 2.58 -6.49 -34.32
CA ASP A 573 2.76 -5.68 -35.53
C ASP A 573 3.83 -4.60 -35.28
N GLU A 574 4.83 -4.53 -36.14
CA GLU A 574 5.92 -3.56 -36.01
C GLU A 574 5.50 -2.12 -36.34
N THR A 575 4.37 -1.93 -36.99
CA THR A 575 3.82 -0.60 -37.30
C THR A 575 3.48 0.22 -36.06
N VAL A 576 3.35 -0.43 -34.89
CA VAL A 576 3.09 0.25 -33.60
C VAL A 576 4.36 0.93 -33.04
N VAL A 577 5.56 0.47 -33.46
CA VAL A 577 6.84 0.91 -32.88
C VAL A 577 7.07 2.42 -33.00
N PRO A 578 6.85 3.06 -34.16
CA PRO A 578 6.98 4.51 -34.28
C PRO A 578 6.01 5.29 -33.38
N ALA A 579 4.77 4.80 -33.24
CA ALA A 579 3.77 5.45 -32.39
C ALA A 579 4.15 5.36 -30.90
N LEU A 580 4.68 4.23 -30.44
CA LEU A 580 5.20 4.05 -29.09
C LEU A 580 6.43 4.92 -28.82
N ALA A 581 7.33 5.07 -29.82
CA ALA A 581 8.50 5.94 -29.72
C ALA A 581 8.09 7.42 -29.61
N ALA A 582 7.19 7.89 -30.47
CA ALA A 582 6.65 9.24 -30.40
C ALA A 582 5.95 9.53 -29.07
N LEU A 583 5.18 8.58 -28.57
CA LEU A 583 4.46 8.69 -27.29
C LEU A 583 5.43 8.84 -26.11
N VAL A 584 6.48 8.01 -26.04
CA VAL A 584 7.42 8.08 -24.91
C VAL A 584 8.30 9.33 -24.97
N VAL A 585 8.56 9.87 -26.15
CA VAL A 585 9.23 11.19 -26.30
C VAL A 585 8.36 12.31 -25.74
N ARG A 586 7.05 12.25 -25.95
CA ARG A 586 6.09 13.23 -25.48
C ARG A 586 5.82 13.13 -23.97
N ASP A 587 5.51 11.92 -23.49
CA ASP A 587 4.98 11.66 -22.15
C ASP A 587 5.92 10.81 -21.28
N GLY A 588 7.19 10.63 -21.67
CA GLY A 588 8.13 9.78 -20.97
C GLY A 588 8.55 10.26 -19.55
N GLU A 589 8.20 11.49 -19.17
CA GLU A 589 8.30 11.96 -17.80
C GLU A 589 7.29 11.22 -16.88
N ASP A 590 6.10 10.89 -17.41
CA ASP A 590 5.14 10.07 -16.70
C ASP A 590 5.65 8.62 -16.62
N ARG A 591 5.93 8.17 -15.41
CA ARG A 591 6.45 6.83 -15.14
C ARG A 591 5.52 5.71 -15.64
N TRP A 592 4.20 5.93 -15.60
CA TRP A 592 3.21 4.94 -15.99
C TRP A 592 3.17 4.76 -17.50
N THR A 593 3.15 5.85 -18.26
CA THR A 593 3.22 5.84 -19.73
C THR A 593 4.55 5.25 -20.18
N ARG A 594 5.65 5.61 -19.53
CA ARG A 594 6.97 5.03 -19.83
C ARG A 594 6.99 3.52 -19.60
N ALA A 595 6.46 3.04 -18.47
CA ALA A 595 6.38 1.61 -18.16
C ALA A 595 5.48 0.87 -19.16
N ALA A 596 4.32 1.45 -19.52
CA ALA A 596 3.41 0.88 -20.52
C ALA A 596 4.09 0.70 -21.88
N VAL A 597 4.79 1.74 -22.38
CA VAL A 597 5.53 1.65 -23.64
C VAL A 597 6.62 0.58 -23.56
N LEU A 598 7.47 0.62 -22.52
CA LEU A 598 8.59 -0.29 -22.37
C LEU A 598 8.16 -1.75 -22.14
N SER A 599 6.95 -1.98 -21.62
CA SER A 599 6.38 -3.32 -21.53
C SER A 599 6.19 -3.97 -22.91
N GLY A 600 5.96 -3.16 -23.95
CA GLY A 600 5.67 -3.62 -25.30
C GLY A 600 6.87 -3.74 -26.24
N ILE A 601 8.09 -3.43 -25.81
CA ILE A 601 9.26 -3.41 -26.70
C ILE A 601 10.12 -4.69 -26.66
N ALA A 602 9.75 -5.67 -25.89
CA ALA A 602 10.48 -6.95 -25.85
C ALA A 602 10.54 -7.57 -27.25
N GLY A 603 11.75 -8.01 -27.66
CA GLY A 603 11.99 -8.60 -28.99
C GLY A 603 12.05 -7.61 -30.17
N ARG A 604 11.82 -6.31 -29.95
CA ARG A 604 11.88 -5.27 -31.01
C ARG A 604 12.61 -4.00 -30.57
N MET A 605 13.57 -4.17 -29.68
CA MET A 605 14.32 -3.06 -29.07
C MET A 605 15.11 -2.25 -30.09
N ASP A 606 15.73 -2.89 -31.10
CA ASP A 606 16.51 -2.21 -32.14
C ASP A 606 15.60 -1.32 -33.00
N ALA A 607 14.43 -1.83 -33.41
CA ALA A 607 13.45 -1.07 -34.16
C ALA A 607 12.92 0.13 -33.38
N PHE A 608 12.69 -0.08 -32.07
CA PHE A 608 12.24 1.01 -31.17
C PHE A 608 13.32 2.09 -31.00
N LEU A 609 14.58 1.69 -30.81
CA LEU A 609 15.70 2.63 -30.71
C LEU A 609 15.85 3.45 -32.00
N ALA A 610 15.78 2.78 -33.17
CA ALA A 610 15.83 3.46 -34.47
C ALA A 610 14.67 4.43 -34.70
N ALA A 611 13.45 4.07 -34.19
CA ALA A 611 12.31 4.97 -34.24
C ALA A 611 12.49 6.17 -33.29
N LEU A 612 12.98 5.94 -32.08
CA LEU A 612 13.25 6.97 -31.09
C LEU A 612 14.26 8.02 -31.60
N GLN A 613 15.27 7.61 -32.36
CA GLN A 613 16.28 8.49 -32.94
C GLN A 613 15.72 9.40 -34.05
N ARG A 614 14.60 9.05 -34.68
CA ARG A 614 13.92 9.85 -35.70
C ARG A 614 12.98 10.91 -35.13
N GLU A 615 12.61 10.77 -33.86
CA GLU A 615 11.72 11.72 -33.20
C GLU A 615 12.45 13.03 -32.93
N PRO A 616 11.78 14.20 -33.10
CA PRO A 616 12.36 15.49 -32.77
C PRO A 616 12.78 15.55 -31.30
N ALA A 617 13.87 16.27 -31.01
CA ALA A 617 14.41 16.38 -29.66
C ALA A 617 13.35 16.87 -28.67
N ALA A 618 12.98 16.02 -27.74
CA ALA A 618 12.10 16.30 -26.61
C ALA A 618 12.88 16.91 -25.43
N LYS A 619 12.16 17.17 -24.34
CA LYS A 619 12.78 17.64 -23.09
C LYS A 619 13.93 16.71 -22.65
N PRO A 620 15.14 17.26 -22.36
CA PRO A 620 16.31 16.45 -22.03
C PRO A 620 16.12 15.45 -20.90
N ALA A 621 15.38 15.84 -19.85
CA ALA A 621 15.12 14.97 -18.68
C ALA A 621 14.23 13.75 -19.01
N ALA A 622 13.22 13.94 -19.86
CA ALA A 622 12.35 12.85 -20.31
C ALA A 622 13.15 11.82 -21.11
N ILE A 623 13.98 12.29 -22.05
CA ILE A 623 14.83 11.41 -22.85
C ILE A 623 15.85 10.69 -21.97
N ALA A 624 16.48 11.36 -21.01
CA ALA A 624 17.45 10.72 -20.12
C ALA A 624 16.82 9.56 -19.34
N ALA A 625 15.64 9.76 -18.75
CA ALA A 625 14.90 8.71 -18.03
C ALA A 625 14.49 7.54 -18.94
N VAL A 626 14.02 7.83 -20.15
CA VAL A 626 13.67 6.81 -21.14
C VAL A 626 14.90 6.01 -21.56
N MET A 627 16.02 6.69 -21.86
CA MET A 627 17.28 6.07 -22.30
C MET A 627 17.89 5.18 -21.22
N GLU A 628 17.78 5.54 -19.95
CA GLU A 628 18.22 4.70 -18.84
C GLU A 628 17.43 3.40 -18.79
N HIS A 629 16.09 3.48 -18.78
CA HIS A 629 15.23 2.30 -18.74
C HIS A 629 15.38 1.43 -20.00
N LEU A 630 15.46 2.07 -21.17
CA LEU A 630 15.70 1.35 -22.44
C LEU A 630 17.05 0.65 -22.42
N GLY A 631 18.11 1.34 -21.99
CA GLY A 631 19.44 0.75 -21.81
C GLY A 631 19.39 -0.47 -20.87
N ARG A 632 18.65 -0.37 -19.78
CA ARG A 632 18.49 -1.48 -18.81
C ARG A 632 17.80 -2.68 -19.42
N VAL A 633 16.69 -2.48 -20.12
CA VAL A 633 15.98 -3.55 -20.85
C VAL A 633 16.90 -4.17 -21.91
N PHE A 634 17.62 -3.33 -22.67
CA PHE A 634 18.55 -3.77 -23.70
C PHE A 634 19.70 -4.59 -23.11
N GLY A 635 20.33 -4.06 -22.05
CA GLY A 635 21.39 -4.74 -21.33
C GLY A 635 20.96 -6.10 -20.78
N ALA A 636 19.72 -6.21 -20.29
CA ALA A 636 19.20 -7.46 -19.74
C ALA A 636 18.81 -8.50 -20.79
N GLY A 637 18.28 -8.08 -21.97
CA GLY A 637 17.64 -8.98 -22.93
C GLY A 637 18.33 -9.18 -24.27
N ALA A 638 19.14 -8.19 -24.76
CA ALA A 638 19.77 -8.25 -26.07
C ALA A 638 21.00 -9.19 -26.13
N SER A 639 21.42 -9.56 -27.33
CA SER A 639 22.66 -10.34 -27.52
C SER A 639 23.89 -9.54 -27.05
N LEU A 640 24.98 -10.24 -26.78
CA LEU A 640 26.24 -9.58 -26.39
C LEU A 640 26.72 -8.63 -27.50
N ASP A 641 26.59 -9.01 -28.75
CA ASP A 641 27.02 -8.21 -29.89
C ASP A 641 26.14 -6.96 -30.05
N SER A 642 24.82 -7.09 -29.86
CA SER A 642 23.93 -5.94 -29.82
C SER A 642 24.26 -4.99 -28.66
N CYS A 643 24.58 -5.51 -27.47
CA CYS A 643 25.03 -4.71 -26.33
C CYS A 643 26.35 -3.99 -26.62
N ARG A 644 27.30 -4.65 -27.28
CA ARG A 644 28.59 -4.04 -27.73
C ARG A 644 28.34 -2.91 -28.70
N GLN A 645 27.51 -3.15 -29.70
CA GLN A 645 27.16 -2.13 -30.68
C GLN A 645 26.49 -0.94 -30.03
N PHE A 646 25.43 -1.16 -29.24
CA PHE A 646 24.75 -0.09 -28.50
C PHE A 646 25.74 0.73 -27.64
N LEU A 647 26.66 0.06 -26.93
CA LEU A 647 27.63 0.75 -26.08
C LEU A 647 28.61 1.57 -26.93
N ASN A 648 29.16 1.00 -28.00
CA ASN A 648 30.07 1.71 -28.88
C ASN A 648 29.40 2.93 -29.53
N ASP A 649 28.17 2.80 -29.99
CA ASP A 649 27.39 3.92 -30.57
C ASP A 649 27.24 5.04 -29.53
N ARG A 650 26.84 4.71 -28.30
CA ARG A 650 26.69 5.70 -27.21
C ARG A 650 28.03 6.31 -26.79
N LEU A 651 29.13 5.55 -26.81
CA LEU A 651 30.47 6.06 -26.48
C LEU A 651 31.00 7.01 -27.57
N SER A 652 30.62 6.79 -28.83
CA SER A 652 31.11 7.56 -29.99
C SER A 652 30.22 8.76 -30.34
N GLU A 653 29.03 8.84 -29.75
CA GLU A 653 28.02 9.85 -30.09
C GLU A 653 28.48 11.28 -29.74
N LYS A 654 28.31 12.21 -30.68
CA LYS A 654 28.53 13.65 -30.50
C LYS A 654 27.16 14.29 -30.22
N GLY A 655 26.79 14.45 -28.97
CA GLY A 655 25.48 15.01 -28.62
C GLY A 655 25.33 15.28 -27.14
N GLU A 656 24.09 15.42 -26.67
CA GLU A 656 23.77 15.72 -25.28
C GLU A 656 24.29 14.62 -24.34
N ARG A 657 25.14 15.06 -23.44
CA ARG A 657 25.98 14.13 -22.63
C ARG A 657 25.20 13.43 -21.51
N SER A 658 24.08 14.04 -21.01
CA SER A 658 23.29 13.47 -19.93
C SER A 658 22.52 12.21 -20.36
N SER A 659 21.83 12.24 -21.50
CA SER A 659 21.11 11.08 -22.04
C SER A 659 22.05 9.91 -22.35
N ARG A 660 23.29 10.23 -22.73
CA ARG A 660 24.35 9.25 -23.00
C ARG A 660 24.82 8.53 -21.73
N VAL A 661 25.05 9.27 -20.65
CA VAL A 661 25.39 8.68 -19.33
C VAL A 661 24.26 7.77 -18.86
N SER A 662 23.01 8.23 -18.95
CA SER A 662 21.82 7.45 -18.57
C SER A 662 21.67 6.18 -19.40
N ALA A 663 21.84 6.26 -20.72
CA ALA A 663 21.75 5.08 -21.60
C ALA A 663 22.84 4.03 -21.30
N VAL A 664 24.07 4.48 -21.07
CA VAL A 664 25.19 3.58 -20.71
C VAL A 664 24.98 2.99 -19.32
N LEU A 665 24.54 3.81 -18.36
CA LEU A 665 24.21 3.34 -17.01
C LEU A 665 23.13 2.24 -17.07
N GLY A 666 22.05 2.50 -17.78
CA GLY A 666 20.99 1.50 -17.95
C GLY A 666 21.52 0.21 -18.54
N LEU A 667 22.30 0.27 -19.64
CA LEU A 667 22.85 -0.92 -20.28
C LEU A 667 23.72 -1.75 -19.34
N VAL A 668 24.68 -1.12 -18.62
CA VAL A 668 25.59 -1.86 -17.75
C VAL A 668 24.87 -2.44 -16.53
N GLU A 669 23.83 -1.76 -16.00
CA GLU A 669 22.98 -2.29 -14.94
C GLU A 669 22.18 -3.51 -15.42
N GLY A 670 21.51 -3.37 -16.57
CA GLY A 670 20.75 -4.48 -17.17
C GLY A 670 21.62 -5.68 -17.49
N PHE A 671 22.80 -5.45 -18.07
CA PHE A 671 23.74 -6.51 -18.41
C PHE A 671 24.24 -7.27 -17.17
N ARG A 672 24.54 -6.54 -16.11
CA ARG A 672 24.97 -7.13 -14.82
C ARG A 672 23.88 -8.01 -14.20
N GLY A 673 22.62 -7.66 -14.39
CA GLY A 673 21.46 -8.42 -13.89
C GLY A 673 21.21 -9.76 -14.58
N ARG A 674 21.99 -10.15 -15.63
CA ARG A 674 21.77 -11.44 -16.33
C ARG A 674 22.06 -12.63 -15.44
N SER A 675 21.18 -13.62 -15.49
CA SER A 675 21.38 -14.88 -14.80
C SER A 675 22.59 -15.61 -15.40
N GLY A 676 23.61 -15.90 -14.57
CA GLY A 676 24.79 -16.67 -14.99
C GLY A 676 26.11 -15.92 -14.95
N ALA A 677 26.15 -14.61 -14.73
CA ALA A 677 27.40 -13.86 -14.59
C ALA A 677 28.06 -14.07 -13.20
N LYS A 678 28.38 -15.32 -12.84
CA LYS A 678 28.91 -15.70 -11.51
C LYS A 678 30.43 -15.58 -11.36
N THR A 679 31.15 -14.92 -12.24
CA THR A 679 32.62 -14.87 -12.20
C THR A 679 33.16 -13.44 -12.07
N ALA A 680 34.47 -13.31 -11.89
CA ALA A 680 35.22 -12.05 -11.68
C ALA A 680 34.94 -10.91 -12.69
N ALA A 681 34.27 -11.21 -13.81
CA ALA A 681 33.68 -10.23 -14.74
C ALA A 681 32.60 -9.33 -14.12
N GLN A 682 32.17 -9.61 -12.88
CA GLN A 682 31.13 -8.81 -12.18
C GLN A 682 31.62 -7.46 -11.68
N THR A 683 32.94 -7.21 -11.62
CA THR A 683 33.49 -5.96 -11.08
C THR A 683 33.69 -4.86 -12.12
N ASP A 684 34.00 -5.23 -13.38
CA ASP A 684 34.10 -4.27 -14.49
C ASP A 684 33.13 -4.65 -15.60
N THR A 685 31.96 -4.03 -15.62
CA THR A 685 30.91 -4.35 -16.56
C THR A 685 31.29 -3.90 -18.00
N PHE A 686 32.08 -2.85 -18.14
CA PHE A 686 32.59 -2.44 -19.45
C PHE A 686 33.49 -3.52 -20.05
N ALA A 687 34.36 -4.13 -19.26
CA ALA A 687 35.21 -5.24 -19.71
C ALA A 687 34.34 -6.48 -20.05
N ALA A 688 33.29 -6.74 -19.31
CA ALA A 688 32.39 -7.85 -19.58
C ALA A 688 31.63 -7.69 -20.91
N VAL A 689 31.23 -6.46 -21.27
CA VAL A 689 30.54 -6.17 -22.54
C VAL A 689 31.53 -6.06 -23.72
N LEU A 690 32.60 -5.28 -23.57
CA LEU A 690 33.49 -4.91 -24.66
C LEU A 690 34.70 -5.84 -24.86
N GLY A 691 34.98 -6.72 -23.89
CA GLY A 691 36.23 -7.44 -23.79
C GLY A 691 37.37 -6.56 -23.26
N ALA A 692 38.53 -7.16 -22.96
CA ALA A 692 39.67 -6.46 -22.37
C ALA A 692 40.24 -5.35 -23.28
N GLU A 693 40.37 -5.62 -24.58
CA GLU A 693 40.88 -4.65 -25.55
C GLU A 693 39.91 -3.47 -25.72
N GLY A 694 38.62 -3.73 -25.89
CA GLY A 694 37.58 -2.69 -25.99
C GLY A 694 37.52 -1.83 -24.73
N ARG A 695 37.63 -2.46 -23.55
CA ARG A 695 37.69 -1.75 -22.25
C ARG A 695 38.91 -0.82 -22.15
N ALA A 696 40.02 -1.24 -22.68
CA ALA A 696 41.27 -0.48 -22.70
C ALA A 696 41.33 0.62 -23.76
N SER A 697 40.31 0.76 -24.63
CA SER A 697 40.25 1.75 -25.69
C SER A 697 40.32 3.18 -25.17
N ALA A 698 40.85 4.09 -25.98
CA ALA A 698 40.89 5.54 -25.66
C ALA A 698 39.46 6.08 -25.45
N THR A 699 38.51 5.64 -26.30
CA THR A 699 37.11 6.08 -26.25
C THR A 699 36.47 5.77 -24.88
N VAL A 700 36.68 4.56 -24.33
CA VAL A 700 36.15 4.19 -23.00
C VAL A 700 36.83 5.00 -21.90
N ARG A 701 38.16 5.16 -21.97
CA ARG A 701 38.91 5.97 -20.96
C ARG A 701 38.43 7.42 -20.95
N ASP A 702 38.26 8.03 -22.12
CA ASP A 702 37.85 9.43 -22.25
C ASP A 702 36.40 9.60 -21.76
N PHE A 703 35.52 8.66 -22.08
CA PHE A 703 34.16 8.65 -21.58
C PHE A 703 34.11 8.53 -20.05
N LEU A 704 34.83 7.60 -19.47
CA LEU A 704 34.87 7.42 -18.01
C LEU A 704 35.51 8.62 -17.30
N ARG A 705 36.51 9.27 -17.92
CA ARG A 705 37.08 10.53 -17.41
C ARG A 705 35.99 11.63 -17.37
N PHE A 706 35.27 11.78 -18.47
CA PHE A 706 34.11 12.69 -18.53
C PHE A 706 33.06 12.37 -17.45
N VAL A 707 32.76 11.08 -17.22
CA VAL A 707 31.84 10.65 -16.17
C VAL A 707 32.34 11.04 -14.78
N ALA A 708 33.65 10.86 -14.51
CA ALA A 708 34.26 11.26 -13.23
C ALA A 708 34.22 12.77 -13.00
N GLU A 709 34.51 13.56 -14.05
CA GLU A 709 34.39 15.02 -14.02
C GLU A 709 32.97 15.46 -13.75
N ARG A 710 31.97 14.87 -14.43
CA ARG A 710 30.55 15.17 -14.23
C ARG A 710 30.08 14.82 -12.81
N ALA A 711 30.53 13.69 -12.24
CA ALA A 711 30.21 13.30 -10.87
C ALA A 711 30.71 14.35 -9.85
N GLY A 712 31.88 14.92 -10.09
CA GLY A 712 32.51 15.96 -9.25
C GLY A 712 31.99 17.37 -9.47
N ASP A 713 31.36 17.68 -10.60
CA ASP A 713 30.92 19.01 -11.01
C ASP A 713 29.76 19.52 -10.15
N SER A 714 30.03 20.46 -9.23
CA SER A 714 29.03 21.03 -8.34
C SER A 714 27.98 21.91 -9.06
N GLN A 715 28.23 22.31 -10.31
CA GLN A 715 27.33 23.11 -11.13
C GLN A 715 26.38 22.25 -11.97
N ALA A 716 26.67 20.95 -12.12
CA ALA A 716 25.81 20.03 -12.84
C ALA A 716 24.53 19.71 -12.05
N LEU A 717 23.45 19.39 -12.76
CA LEU A 717 22.21 18.96 -12.15
C LEU A 717 22.44 17.75 -11.26
N LEU A 718 21.81 17.72 -10.09
CA LEU A 718 21.97 16.63 -9.10
C LEU A 718 21.71 15.25 -9.71
N GLY A 719 20.66 15.11 -10.55
CA GLY A 719 20.33 13.87 -11.24
C GLY A 719 21.43 13.37 -12.15
N ASP A 720 22.05 14.29 -12.94
CA ASP A 720 23.19 13.94 -13.82
C ASP A 720 24.40 13.46 -13.03
N ARG A 721 24.69 14.13 -11.92
CA ARG A 721 25.78 13.74 -11.01
C ARG A 721 25.54 12.36 -10.43
N LEU A 722 24.30 12.09 -9.96
CA LEU A 722 23.93 10.80 -9.39
C LEU A 722 24.10 9.66 -10.41
N SER A 723 23.66 9.87 -11.65
CA SER A 723 23.81 8.90 -12.74
C SER A 723 25.31 8.66 -13.06
N ALA A 724 26.11 9.73 -13.06
CA ALA A 724 27.55 9.62 -13.26
C ALA A 724 28.25 8.85 -12.13
N VAL A 725 27.92 9.13 -10.88
CA VAL A 725 28.43 8.38 -9.71
C VAL A 725 28.04 6.91 -9.77
N ALA A 726 26.78 6.62 -10.12
CA ALA A 726 26.29 5.25 -10.29
C ALA A 726 27.11 4.50 -11.35
N LEU A 727 27.37 5.16 -12.48
CA LEU A 727 28.12 4.58 -13.59
C LEU A 727 29.58 4.27 -13.25
N LEU A 728 30.25 5.10 -12.43
CA LEU A 728 31.58 4.80 -11.93
C LEU A 728 31.64 3.46 -11.20
N GLY A 729 30.57 3.08 -10.50
CA GLY A 729 30.46 1.79 -9.83
C GLY A 729 30.43 0.57 -10.76
N HIS A 730 30.34 0.77 -12.08
CA HIS A 730 30.38 -0.29 -13.11
C HIS A 730 31.73 -0.38 -13.82
N SER A 731 32.70 0.46 -13.45
CA SER A 731 34.07 0.39 -13.90
C SER A 731 34.93 -0.50 -12.97
N ASN A 732 36.19 -0.19 -12.76
CA ASN A 732 37.06 -0.86 -11.79
C ASN A 732 37.55 0.13 -10.72
N PHE A 733 38.03 -0.40 -9.58
CA PHE A 733 38.45 0.40 -8.43
C PHE A 733 39.67 1.26 -8.74
N ASP A 734 40.61 0.78 -9.59
CA ASP A 734 41.81 1.54 -9.93
C ASP A 734 41.49 2.86 -10.62
N PHE A 735 40.36 2.91 -11.37
CA PHE A 735 39.88 4.12 -11.99
C PHE A 735 38.92 4.91 -11.06
N ALA A 736 37.93 4.24 -10.47
CA ALA A 736 36.83 4.89 -9.79
C ALA A 736 37.09 5.19 -8.30
N GLY A 737 38.04 4.48 -7.67
CA GLY A 737 38.25 4.57 -6.22
C GLY A 737 38.59 5.97 -5.73
N ALA A 738 39.52 6.67 -6.40
CA ALA A 738 39.91 8.03 -6.03
C ALA A 738 38.77 9.06 -6.25
N PRO A 739 38.07 9.12 -7.43
CA PRO A 739 36.92 9.97 -7.62
C PRO A 739 35.80 9.72 -6.60
N LEU A 740 35.43 8.44 -6.36
CA LEU A 740 34.37 8.10 -5.40
C LEU A 740 34.75 8.48 -3.96
N GLY A 741 36.06 8.32 -3.59
CA GLY A 741 36.57 8.75 -2.30
C GLY A 741 36.44 10.24 -2.05
N GLN A 742 36.62 11.08 -3.08
CA GLN A 742 36.44 12.52 -2.99
C GLN A 742 34.95 12.92 -2.79
N LEU A 743 34.03 12.11 -3.31
CA LEU A 743 32.60 12.35 -3.16
C LEU A 743 32.05 11.96 -1.78
N LEU A 744 32.82 11.28 -0.93
CA LEU A 744 32.46 11.02 0.46
C LEU A 744 32.68 12.23 1.39
N ALA A 745 33.37 13.25 0.93
CA ALA A 745 33.66 14.45 1.74
C ALA A 745 32.37 15.12 2.22
N ALA A 746 32.38 15.64 3.46
CA ALA A 746 31.22 16.25 4.11
C ALA A 746 30.62 17.45 3.33
N ARG A 747 31.39 18.09 2.45
CA ARG A 747 30.96 19.17 1.57
C ARG A 747 30.04 18.73 0.43
N GLN A 748 30.00 17.43 0.13
CA GLN A 748 29.15 16.91 -0.96
C GLN A 748 27.71 16.74 -0.48
N PRO A 749 26.72 16.90 -1.35
CA PRO A 749 25.31 16.62 -1.03
C PRO A 749 25.16 15.20 -0.47
N PRO A 750 24.29 14.98 0.52
CA PRO A 750 24.09 13.66 1.12
C PRO A 750 23.73 12.57 0.11
N ASP A 751 22.95 12.89 -0.92
CA ASP A 751 22.56 11.92 -1.95
C ASP A 751 23.78 11.49 -2.81
N ILE A 752 24.71 12.41 -3.10
CA ILE A 752 25.96 12.10 -3.80
C ILE A 752 26.82 11.19 -2.93
N GLN A 753 26.94 11.47 -1.64
CA GLN A 753 27.72 10.66 -0.72
C GLN A 753 27.17 9.22 -0.63
N VAL A 754 25.86 9.08 -0.46
CA VAL A 754 25.19 7.77 -0.42
C VAL A 754 25.36 7.02 -1.74
N GLN A 755 25.25 7.72 -2.87
CA GLN A 755 25.45 7.10 -4.18
C GLN A 755 26.91 6.67 -4.39
N ALA A 756 27.88 7.42 -3.85
CA ALA A 756 29.30 7.02 -3.88
C ALA A 756 29.55 5.76 -3.04
N VAL A 757 28.93 5.64 -1.87
CA VAL A 757 28.96 4.41 -1.06
C VAL A 757 28.43 3.22 -1.86
N ARG A 758 27.27 3.37 -2.49
CA ARG A 758 26.66 2.31 -3.33
C ARG A 758 27.56 1.94 -4.53
N ALA A 759 28.22 2.93 -5.14
CA ALA A 759 29.14 2.69 -6.24
C ALA A 759 30.38 1.89 -5.76
N LEU A 760 30.94 2.20 -4.59
CA LEU A 760 32.03 1.44 -3.97
C LEU A 760 31.61 0.01 -3.61
N GLU A 761 30.38 -0.18 -3.09
CA GLU A 761 29.80 -1.51 -2.86
C GLU A 761 29.71 -2.31 -4.17
N ARG A 762 29.23 -1.67 -5.24
CA ARG A 762 29.03 -2.29 -6.56
C ARG A 762 30.37 -2.73 -7.18
N LEU A 763 31.43 -1.95 -7.01
CA LEU A 763 32.80 -2.34 -7.40
C LEU A 763 33.27 -3.63 -6.71
N GLY A 764 32.83 -3.84 -5.45
CA GLY A 764 33.14 -5.07 -4.71
C GLY A 764 34.59 -5.26 -4.32
N ASP A 765 35.45 -4.25 -4.48
CA ASP A 765 36.84 -4.27 -4.14
C ASP A 765 37.03 -4.02 -2.61
N PRO A 766 37.78 -4.86 -1.89
CA PRO A 766 38.03 -4.66 -0.45
C PRO A 766 38.58 -3.29 -0.08
N ARG A 767 39.38 -2.68 -0.98
CA ARG A 767 39.91 -1.33 -0.80
C ARG A 767 38.81 -0.27 -0.66
N GLY A 768 37.64 -0.51 -1.28
CA GLY A 768 36.46 0.32 -1.09
C GLY A 768 35.96 0.31 0.35
N GLY A 769 35.88 -0.87 0.97
CA GLY A 769 35.53 -1.01 2.38
C GLY A 769 36.51 -0.26 3.30
N ALA A 770 37.82 -0.42 3.09
CA ALA A 770 38.85 0.29 3.85
C ALA A 770 38.72 1.83 3.72
N LEU A 771 38.34 2.31 2.52
CA LEU A 771 38.08 3.74 2.27
C LEU A 771 36.90 4.25 3.07
N LEU A 772 35.79 3.47 3.16
CA LEU A 772 34.57 3.83 3.88
C LEU A 772 34.78 3.91 5.41
N ILE A 773 35.62 3.04 6.00
CA ILE A 773 35.86 2.98 7.45
C ILE A 773 37.14 3.68 7.87
N LYS A 774 37.77 4.49 7.01
CA LYS A 774 38.87 5.34 7.42
C LYS A 774 38.40 6.26 8.56
N ARG A 775 39.16 6.35 9.67
CA ARG A 775 38.76 7.06 10.90
C ARG A 775 38.22 8.47 10.64
N ASP A 776 38.92 9.26 9.82
CA ASP A 776 38.56 10.65 9.53
C ASP A 776 37.22 10.71 8.72
N ASN A 777 36.99 9.75 7.82
CA ASN A 777 35.78 9.66 7.06
C ASN A 777 34.61 9.26 7.97
N TRP A 778 34.77 8.19 8.75
CA TRP A 778 33.74 7.71 9.66
C TRP A 778 33.32 8.79 10.68
N ALA A 779 34.26 9.51 11.24
CA ALA A 779 34.00 10.59 12.19
C ALA A 779 33.18 11.74 11.56
N GLY A 780 33.39 12.01 10.26
CA GLY A 780 32.71 13.08 9.52
C GLY A 780 31.37 12.69 8.91
N TYR A 781 30.95 11.42 9.00
CA TYR A 781 29.70 10.97 8.38
C TYR A 781 28.47 11.35 9.19
N THR A 782 27.44 11.84 8.49
CA THR A 782 26.09 12.01 9.07
C THR A 782 25.48 10.65 9.41
N PRO A 783 24.48 10.58 10.30
CA PRO A 783 23.78 9.33 10.62
C PRO A 783 23.25 8.58 9.39
N ARG A 784 22.67 9.29 8.41
CA ARG A 784 22.21 8.71 7.14
C ARG A 784 23.36 8.05 6.36
N LEU A 785 24.50 8.71 6.30
CA LEU A 785 25.65 8.19 5.58
C LEU A 785 26.28 7.00 6.30
N ARG A 786 26.39 7.05 7.66
CA ARG A 786 26.85 5.90 8.46
C ARG A 786 26.00 4.67 8.22
N GLU A 787 24.69 4.85 8.18
CA GLU A 787 23.75 3.75 7.92
C GLU A 787 23.97 3.14 6.54
N ALA A 788 24.17 3.96 5.49
CA ALA A 788 24.50 3.49 4.15
C ALA A 788 25.82 2.72 4.12
N VAL A 789 26.84 3.23 4.83
CA VAL A 789 28.15 2.56 4.93
C VAL A 789 28.05 1.23 5.67
N LEU A 790 27.31 1.16 6.80
CA LEU A 790 27.09 -0.09 7.52
C LEU A 790 26.31 -1.11 6.67
N ALA A 791 25.32 -0.67 5.90
CA ALA A 791 24.62 -1.54 4.97
C ALA A 791 25.57 -2.16 3.95
N THR A 792 26.45 -1.35 3.36
CA THR A 792 27.47 -1.80 2.41
C THR A 792 28.46 -2.78 3.04
N LEU A 793 28.99 -2.46 4.23
CA LEU A 793 29.97 -3.29 4.90
C LEU A 793 29.43 -4.63 5.37
N THR A 794 28.11 -4.73 5.58
CA THR A 794 27.45 -6.00 5.95
C THR A 794 26.92 -6.80 4.76
N ALA A 795 27.10 -6.32 3.52
CA ALA A 795 26.58 -6.98 2.33
C ALA A 795 27.40 -8.17 1.82
N LYS A 796 28.70 -8.24 2.14
CA LYS A 796 29.61 -9.30 1.63
C LYS A 796 30.62 -9.75 2.71
N PRO A 797 30.98 -11.06 2.80
CA PRO A 797 31.88 -11.57 3.82
C PRO A 797 33.21 -10.83 3.92
N ALA A 798 33.83 -10.50 2.79
CA ALA A 798 35.12 -9.79 2.77
C ALA A 798 35.04 -8.38 3.40
N LEU A 799 33.88 -7.68 3.22
CA LEU A 799 33.66 -6.36 3.82
C LEU A 799 33.26 -6.47 5.30
N ILE A 800 32.56 -7.54 5.69
CA ILE A 800 32.18 -7.81 7.08
C ILE A 800 33.43 -7.98 7.94
N ILE A 801 34.43 -8.68 7.43
CA ILE A 801 35.70 -8.84 8.16
C ILE A 801 36.36 -7.48 8.43
N GLY A 802 36.41 -6.61 7.41
CA GLY A 802 36.91 -5.24 7.58
C GLY A 802 36.11 -4.41 8.61
N LEU A 803 34.76 -4.58 8.64
CA LEU A 803 33.91 -3.95 9.66
C LEU A 803 34.25 -4.46 11.06
N PHE A 804 34.50 -5.75 11.25
CA PHE A 804 34.88 -6.32 12.54
C PHE A 804 36.26 -5.79 13.00
N ASP A 805 37.20 -5.65 12.06
CA ASP A 805 38.49 -5.02 12.36
C ASP A 805 38.32 -3.55 12.81
N ALA A 806 37.41 -2.81 12.15
CA ALA A 806 37.09 -1.43 12.54
C ALA A 806 36.42 -1.34 13.92
N ILE A 807 35.56 -2.32 14.27
CA ILE A 807 34.96 -2.39 15.61
C ILE A 807 36.04 -2.68 16.66
N GLN A 808 36.95 -3.62 16.42
CA GLN A 808 38.04 -3.91 17.31
C GLN A 808 39.00 -2.73 17.48
N ALA A 809 39.23 -1.95 16.41
CA ALA A 809 40.05 -0.74 16.43
C ALA A 809 39.31 0.49 17.04
N GLY A 810 38.06 0.36 17.47
CA GLY A 810 37.28 1.45 18.04
C GLY A 810 36.98 2.58 17.05
N ILE A 811 36.95 2.28 15.74
CA ILE A 811 36.52 3.23 14.69
C ILE A 811 35.00 3.22 14.60
N VAL A 812 34.41 2.05 14.59
CA VAL A 812 32.97 1.80 14.69
C VAL A 812 32.70 1.21 16.07
N THR A 813 31.64 1.61 16.72
CA THR A 813 31.29 1.02 18.01
C THR A 813 30.24 -0.07 17.84
N ALA A 814 30.26 -1.11 18.65
CA ALA A 814 29.31 -2.22 18.57
C ALA A 814 27.82 -1.79 18.73
N PRO A 815 27.47 -0.80 19.57
CA PRO A 815 26.12 -0.25 19.64
C PRO A 815 25.62 0.41 18.35
N GLU A 816 26.53 0.89 17.49
CA GLU A 816 26.14 1.46 16.18
C GLU A 816 25.64 0.39 15.20
N ILE A 817 25.86 -0.89 15.50
CA ILE A 817 25.33 -1.99 14.70
C ILE A 817 23.93 -2.35 15.22
N SER A 818 22.90 -2.13 14.40
CA SER A 818 21.51 -2.39 14.80
C SER A 818 21.28 -3.85 15.22
N SER A 819 20.28 -4.10 16.07
CA SER A 819 19.94 -5.45 16.53
C SER A 819 19.62 -6.39 15.37
N VAL A 820 18.96 -5.90 14.33
CA VAL A 820 18.68 -6.66 13.10
C VAL A 820 19.98 -7.13 12.44
N ARG A 821 20.93 -6.23 12.24
CA ARG A 821 22.23 -6.56 11.65
C ARG A 821 23.04 -7.50 12.54
N ARG A 822 23.06 -7.27 13.84
CA ARG A 822 23.73 -8.18 14.78
C ARG A 822 23.16 -9.59 14.67
N THR A 823 21.82 -9.72 14.66
CA THR A 823 21.14 -11.02 14.50
C THR A 823 21.50 -11.68 13.17
N GLN A 824 21.59 -10.93 12.08
CA GLN A 824 22.01 -11.45 10.76
C GLN A 824 23.47 -11.94 10.79
N LEU A 825 24.38 -11.17 11.40
CA LEU A 825 25.79 -11.53 11.52
C LEU A 825 26.00 -12.77 12.39
N LEU A 826 25.25 -12.89 13.49
CA LEU A 826 25.26 -14.05 14.38
C LEU A 826 24.68 -15.31 13.72
N LYS A 827 23.82 -15.17 12.73
CA LYS A 827 23.23 -16.27 11.94
C LYS A 827 23.82 -16.40 10.54
N HIS A 828 24.93 -15.70 10.25
CA HIS A 828 25.52 -15.67 8.92
C HIS A 828 25.95 -17.07 8.42
N ALA A 829 25.84 -17.35 7.13
CA ALA A 829 26.19 -18.66 6.54
C ALA A 829 27.69 -18.98 6.72
N ASP A 830 28.57 -18.00 6.62
CA ASP A 830 30.02 -18.13 6.85
C ASP A 830 30.35 -18.29 8.35
N ALA A 831 31.07 -19.37 8.69
CA ALA A 831 31.43 -19.70 10.07
C ALA A 831 32.38 -18.68 10.73
N THR A 832 33.30 -18.11 9.94
CA THR A 832 34.27 -17.11 10.42
C THR A 832 33.55 -15.82 10.83
N VAL A 833 32.55 -15.43 10.02
CA VAL A 833 31.72 -14.26 10.33
C VAL A 833 30.92 -14.50 11.61
N ARG A 834 30.29 -15.67 11.76
CA ARG A 834 29.51 -16.00 12.97
C ARG A 834 30.35 -15.95 14.23
N GLN A 835 31.50 -16.63 14.23
CA GLN A 835 32.37 -16.74 15.41
C GLN A 835 32.89 -15.37 15.85
N ARG A 836 33.30 -14.52 14.90
CA ARG A 836 33.73 -13.15 15.22
C ARG A 836 32.57 -12.29 15.72
N ALA A 837 31.38 -12.42 15.13
CA ALA A 837 30.20 -11.71 15.59
C ALA A 837 29.80 -12.09 17.02
N GLU A 838 29.85 -13.38 17.37
CA GLU A 838 29.61 -13.87 18.74
C GLU A 838 30.57 -13.20 19.72
N THR A 839 31.87 -13.20 19.43
CA THR A 839 32.86 -12.57 20.29
C THR A 839 32.66 -11.07 20.48
N LEU A 840 32.29 -10.36 19.40
CA LEU A 840 32.11 -8.90 19.42
C LEU A 840 30.81 -8.45 20.09
N PHE A 841 29.74 -9.23 19.98
CA PHE A 841 28.42 -8.81 20.44
C PHE A 841 27.94 -9.49 21.73
N GLN A 842 28.68 -10.46 22.29
CA GLN A 842 28.35 -11.17 23.55
C GLN A 842 27.92 -10.24 24.69
N SER A 843 28.57 -9.10 24.84
CA SER A 843 28.27 -8.13 25.90
C SER A 843 26.98 -7.31 25.66
N LEU A 844 26.42 -7.35 24.44
CA LEU A 844 25.25 -6.56 24.04
C LEU A 844 23.95 -7.36 24.03
N GLU A 845 24.02 -8.70 24.05
CA GLU A 845 22.85 -9.58 23.91
C GLU A 845 22.04 -9.80 25.20
N GLY A 846 22.50 -9.36 26.36
CA GLY A 846 21.87 -9.58 27.67
C GLY A 846 21.02 -8.42 28.19
N GLY A 847 20.82 -7.36 27.46
CA GLY A 847 20.11 -6.18 27.93
C GLY A 847 18.57 -6.32 27.87
N ASP A 848 17.91 -6.39 29.02
CA ASP A 848 16.45 -6.22 29.11
C ASP A 848 16.10 -4.78 28.69
N ARG A 849 15.64 -4.57 27.47
CA ARG A 849 15.29 -3.26 26.92
C ARG A 849 14.19 -2.57 27.73
N MET A 850 13.29 -3.34 28.35
CA MET A 850 12.28 -2.80 29.26
C MET A 850 12.92 -2.29 30.56
N GLN A 851 14.03 -2.85 31.00
CA GLN A 851 14.77 -2.34 32.15
C GLN A 851 15.44 -1.00 31.82
N VAL A 852 15.95 -0.86 30.59
CA VAL A 852 16.48 0.43 30.10
C VAL A 852 15.37 1.47 30.11
N TYR A 853 14.21 1.18 29.53
CA TYR A 853 13.06 2.06 29.56
C TYR A 853 12.67 2.48 30.99
N ARG A 854 12.56 1.54 31.92
CA ARG A 854 12.25 1.83 33.34
C ARG A 854 13.29 2.75 33.97
N THR A 855 14.57 2.64 33.57
CA THR A 855 15.68 3.46 34.07
C THR A 855 15.61 4.90 33.54
N TYR A 856 15.11 5.09 32.31
CA TYR A 856 15.02 6.42 31.69
C TYR A 856 13.69 7.14 31.98
N ARG A 857 12.61 6.39 32.25
CA ARG A 857 11.26 6.94 32.47
C ARG A 857 11.21 8.06 33.53
N PRO A 858 11.87 7.97 34.69
CA PRO A 858 11.87 9.03 35.69
C PRO A 858 12.46 10.36 35.19
N LEU A 859 13.31 10.36 34.17
CA LEU A 859 13.93 11.56 33.62
C LEU A 859 12.92 12.47 32.90
N LEU A 860 11.79 11.94 32.48
CA LEU A 860 10.73 12.72 31.83
C LEU A 860 10.12 13.80 32.78
N SER A 861 10.34 13.67 34.08
CA SER A 861 9.89 14.65 35.08
C SER A 861 10.96 15.71 35.40
N ALA A 862 12.15 15.63 34.81
CA ALA A 862 13.22 16.59 35.01
C ALA A 862 13.03 17.84 34.13
N PRO A 863 13.63 18.98 34.49
CA PRO A 863 13.70 20.15 33.60
C PRO A 863 14.36 19.78 32.26
N THR A 864 13.77 20.25 31.16
CA THR A 864 14.22 19.90 29.79
C THR A 864 14.60 21.13 28.99
N ASP A 865 15.53 20.92 28.04
CA ASP A 865 15.99 21.92 27.07
C ASP A 865 15.59 21.48 25.66
N VAL A 866 14.62 22.18 25.07
CA VAL A 866 14.07 21.88 23.74
C VAL A 866 15.12 22.10 22.63
N ALA A 867 16.03 23.07 22.77
CA ALA A 867 17.07 23.33 21.78
C ALA A 867 18.09 22.17 21.73
N ARG A 868 18.52 21.68 22.86
CA ARG A 868 19.37 20.48 22.96
C ARG A 868 18.62 19.24 22.45
N GLY A 869 17.31 19.15 22.71
CA GLY A 869 16.46 18.10 22.15
C GLY A 869 16.43 18.12 20.62
N ARG A 870 16.38 19.30 20.02
CA ARG A 870 16.47 19.46 18.56
C ARG A 870 17.83 19.00 18.01
N GLU A 871 18.93 19.32 18.68
CA GLU A 871 20.27 18.85 18.30
C GLU A 871 20.34 17.32 18.37
N ALA A 872 19.82 16.70 19.42
CA ALA A 872 19.75 15.25 19.56
C ALA A 872 18.91 14.63 18.43
N PHE A 873 17.78 15.22 18.06
CA PHE A 873 16.97 14.79 16.93
C PHE A 873 17.76 14.83 15.61
N LEU A 874 18.39 15.96 15.31
CA LEU A 874 19.17 16.13 14.07
C LEU A 874 20.34 15.14 13.98
N LYS A 875 20.98 14.85 15.10
CA LYS A 875 22.12 13.93 15.16
C LYS A 875 21.73 12.47 15.02
N THR A 876 20.60 12.06 15.60
CA THR A 876 20.25 10.64 15.79
C THR A 876 19.04 10.20 15.02
N CYS A 877 17.98 11.02 14.94
CA CYS A 877 16.66 10.62 14.42
C CYS A 877 16.41 11.06 12.97
N SER A 878 16.95 12.22 12.58
CA SER A 878 16.69 12.85 11.28
C SER A 878 17.20 12.06 10.09
N ALA A 879 18.08 11.05 10.29
CA ALA A 879 18.49 10.15 9.21
C ALA A 879 17.31 9.34 8.63
N CYS A 880 16.39 8.94 9.51
CA CYS A 880 15.26 8.08 9.14
C CYS A 880 13.91 8.81 9.17
N HIS A 881 13.72 9.71 10.13
CA HIS A 881 12.42 10.36 10.38
C HIS A 881 12.40 11.80 9.90
N THR A 882 11.28 12.17 9.27
CA THR A 882 10.95 13.58 9.05
C THR A 882 10.22 14.12 10.29
N HIS A 883 10.63 15.30 10.76
CA HIS A 883 9.91 16.09 11.76
C HIS A 883 9.84 17.52 11.29
N ARG A 884 8.62 18.05 11.07
CA ARG A 884 8.37 19.42 10.56
C ARG A 884 9.12 19.73 9.28
N GLY A 885 9.13 18.81 8.35
CA GLY A 885 9.78 18.96 7.04
C GLY A 885 11.30 18.77 7.05
N VAL A 886 11.93 18.47 8.20
CA VAL A 886 13.37 18.24 8.32
C VAL A 886 13.63 16.77 8.57
N GLY A 887 14.45 16.14 7.73
CA GLY A 887 14.91 14.77 7.90
C GLY A 887 14.56 13.82 6.75
N GLY A 888 14.83 12.53 6.96
CA GLY A 888 14.66 11.45 5.99
C GLY A 888 13.25 10.88 5.98
N LYS A 889 12.94 10.12 4.90
CA LYS A 889 11.64 9.45 4.71
C LYS A 889 11.72 7.92 4.81
N VAL A 890 12.67 7.40 5.56
CA VAL A 890 12.81 5.95 5.80
C VAL A 890 11.77 5.46 6.79
N GLY A 891 11.73 6.12 7.93
CA GLY A 891 10.68 5.94 8.92
C GLY A 891 9.49 6.87 8.63
N PRO A 892 8.41 6.72 9.40
CA PRO A 892 7.28 7.65 9.32
C PRO A 892 7.69 9.09 9.67
N ASP A 893 6.94 10.05 9.13
CA ASP A 893 6.99 11.44 9.60
C ASP A 893 6.43 11.51 11.03
N ILE A 894 7.23 11.99 11.95
CA ILE A 894 6.88 12.08 13.38
C ILE A 894 6.48 13.50 13.79
N THR A 895 6.09 14.35 12.84
CA THR A 895 5.67 15.74 13.15
C THR A 895 4.50 15.79 14.14
N GLY A 896 3.58 14.85 14.07
CA GLY A 896 2.42 14.78 14.97
C GLY A 896 2.66 13.99 16.26
N ILE A 897 3.85 13.43 16.50
CA ILE A 897 4.14 12.65 17.71
C ILE A 897 3.96 13.44 19.02
N ARG A 898 3.92 14.78 18.91
CA ARG A 898 3.67 15.70 20.03
C ARG A 898 2.39 15.40 20.83
N ASN A 899 1.39 14.82 20.18
CA ASN A 899 0.12 14.47 20.81
C ASN A 899 0.21 13.21 21.69
N GLN A 900 1.33 12.50 21.62
CA GLN A 900 1.56 11.28 22.37
C GLN A 900 2.02 11.57 23.80
N PRO A 901 1.73 10.72 24.80
CA PRO A 901 2.34 10.78 26.11
C PRO A 901 3.88 10.71 26.02
N ALA A 902 4.56 11.44 26.85
CA ALA A 902 6.03 11.49 26.83
C ALA A 902 6.66 10.13 27.12
N ASP A 903 6.08 9.35 28.03
CA ASP A 903 6.56 8.02 28.36
C ASP A 903 6.35 7.03 27.22
N ALA A 904 5.33 7.21 26.40
CA ALA A 904 5.10 6.44 25.21
C ALA A 904 6.16 6.74 24.14
N ILE A 905 6.46 8.00 23.88
CA ILE A 905 7.54 8.37 22.95
C ILE A 905 8.87 7.76 23.40
N LEU A 906 9.16 7.83 24.69
CA LEU A 906 10.37 7.25 25.27
C LEU A 906 10.42 5.72 25.07
N LEU A 907 9.31 5.04 25.30
CA LEU A 907 9.22 3.59 25.11
C LEU A 907 9.58 3.19 23.68
N HIS A 908 9.08 3.91 22.68
CA HIS A 908 9.39 3.64 21.28
C HIS A 908 10.84 3.87 20.90
N ILE A 909 11.45 4.91 21.46
CA ILE A 909 12.86 5.18 21.21
C ILE A 909 13.72 4.07 21.81
N LEU A 910 13.38 3.59 23.00
CA LEU A 910 14.21 2.63 23.75
C LEU A 910 13.91 1.16 23.46
N VAL A 911 12.70 0.85 23.01
CA VAL A 911 12.22 -0.52 22.74
C VAL A 911 11.54 -0.63 21.37
N PRO A 912 12.24 -0.32 20.26
CA PRO A 912 11.63 -0.20 18.93
C PRO A 912 11.09 -1.53 18.38
N ASN A 913 11.44 -2.65 18.95
CA ASN A 913 10.94 -3.97 18.56
C ASN A 913 9.80 -4.46 19.47
N TYR A 914 9.29 -3.61 20.34
CA TYR A 914 8.15 -3.98 21.19
C TYR A 914 6.94 -4.36 20.34
N GLU A 915 6.70 -3.62 19.26
CA GLU A 915 5.70 -3.95 18.24
C GLU A 915 6.01 -3.25 16.91
N VAL A 916 5.84 -3.95 15.79
CA VAL A 916 6.11 -3.41 14.44
C VAL A 916 4.89 -3.56 13.56
N ALA A 917 4.38 -2.45 13.03
CA ALA A 917 3.26 -2.48 12.10
C ALA A 917 3.58 -3.34 10.86
N PRO A 918 2.64 -4.15 10.35
CA PRO A 918 2.88 -5.09 9.24
C PRO A 918 3.56 -4.47 8.02
N ASN A 919 3.21 -3.22 7.68
CA ASN A 919 3.78 -2.49 6.55
C ASN A 919 5.24 -2.05 6.75
N TYR A 920 5.73 -2.07 7.99
CA TYR A 920 7.08 -1.69 8.36
C TYR A 920 7.91 -2.86 8.89
N GLN A 921 7.39 -4.09 8.76
CA GLN A 921 8.17 -5.29 9.08
C GLN A 921 9.35 -5.39 8.13
N THR A 922 10.51 -5.64 8.71
CA THR A 922 11.73 -5.82 7.94
C THR A 922 11.69 -7.14 7.17
N LEU A 923 11.91 -7.08 5.89
CA LEU A 923 12.23 -8.21 5.04
C LEU A 923 13.75 -8.35 4.96
N SER A 924 14.23 -9.55 5.15
CA SER A 924 15.61 -9.92 4.88
C SER A 924 15.66 -10.71 3.59
N ILE A 925 16.46 -10.25 2.63
CA ILE A 925 16.65 -10.87 1.32
C ILE A 925 18.12 -11.27 1.17
N VAL A 926 18.34 -12.49 0.69
CA VAL A 926 19.65 -12.92 0.21
C VAL A 926 19.56 -13.12 -1.30
N THR A 927 20.47 -12.51 -2.04
CA THR A 927 20.55 -12.60 -3.49
C THR A 927 21.55 -13.69 -3.90
N GLN A 928 21.47 -14.15 -5.17
CA GLN A 928 22.34 -15.21 -5.72
C GLN A 928 23.83 -14.81 -5.75
N ASP A 929 24.12 -13.52 -5.84
CA ASP A 929 25.48 -12.98 -5.73
C ASP A 929 25.96 -12.84 -4.28
N GLY A 930 25.18 -13.33 -3.30
CA GLY A 930 25.50 -13.36 -1.88
C GLY A 930 25.27 -12.05 -1.13
N ARG A 931 24.61 -11.06 -1.73
CA ARG A 931 24.21 -9.83 -1.02
C ARG A 931 23.10 -10.14 -0.03
N SER A 932 23.23 -9.60 1.17
CA SER A 932 22.18 -9.62 2.20
C SER A 932 21.59 -8.23 2.32
N LEU A 933 20.29 -8.12 2.04
CA LEU A 933 19.56 -6.86 2.02
C LEU A 933 18.46 -6.87 3.07
N SER A 934 18.27 -5.75 3.74
CA SER A 934 17.22 -5.58 4.74
C SER A 934 16.46 -4.27 4.47
N GLY A 935 15.15 -4.33 4.53
CA GLY A 935 14.29 -3.19 4.30
C GLY A 935 12.83 -3.59 4.47
N TRP A 936 11.92 -2.64 4.33
CA TRP A 936 10.51 -2.96 4.22
C TRP A 936 10.06 -2.90 2.75
N LEU A 937 9.03 -3.68 2.42
CA LEU A 937 8.56 -3.84 1.05
C LEU A 937 7.83 -2.57 0.57
N ALA A 938 8.46 -1.83 -0.31
CA ALA A 938 7.89 -0.64 -0.93
C ALA A 938 7.00 -0.99 -2.14
N ALA A 939 7.42 -1.96 -2.96
CA ALA A 939 6.66 -2.43 -4.10
C ALA A 939 6.99 -3.88 -4.45
N GLU A 940 6.07 -4.57 -5.11
CA GLU A 940 6.21 -5.95 -5.56
C GLU A 940 5.55 -6.17 -6.92
N SER A 941 6.26 -6.86 -7.81
CA SER A 941 5.71 -7.40 -9.06
C SER A 941 5.98 -8.90 -9.17
N GLU A 942 5.52 -9.53 -10.23
CA GLU A 942 5.84 -10.93 -10.50
C GLU A 942 7.33 -11.17 -10.72
N SER A 943 8.02 -10.18 -11.28
CA SER A 943 9.42 -10.27 -11.68
C SER A 943 10.39 -9.62 -10.69
N SER A 944 9.93 -8.73 -9.81
CA SER A 944 10.80 -7.94 -8.92
C SER A 944 10.16 -7.56 -7.59
N LEU A 945 11.00 -7.26 -6.61
CA LEU A 945 10.66 -6.67 -5.31
C LEU A 945 11.40 -5.35 -5.18
N THR A 946 10.76 -4.33 -4.64
CA THR A 946 11.42 -3.08 -4.27
C THR A 946 11.43 -2.96 -2.76
N LEU A 947 12.62 -2.95 -2.17
CA LEU A 947 12.81 -2.69 -0.75
C LEU A 947 13.15 -1.22 -0.54
N ARG A 948 12.52 -0.63 0.46
CA ARG A 948 12.99 0.62 1.03
C ARG A 948 13.92 0.29 2.19
N THR A 949 15.19 0.67 2.02
CA THR A 949 16.25 0.35 2.99
C THR A 949 16.36 1.44 4.07
N ALA A 950 17.00 1.11 5.17
CA ALA A 950 17.30 2.07 6.25
C ALA A 950 18.09 3.31 5.78
N ALA A 951 18.81 3.22 4.65
CA ALA A 951 19.50 4.35 4.03
C ALA A 951 18.58 5.29 3.22
N GLY A 952 17.28 5.06 3.19
CA GLY A 952 16.29 5.89 2.48
C GLY A 952 16.24 5.67 0.97
N GLY A 953 16.96 4.67 0.46
CA GLY A 953 16.91 4.30 -0.94
C GLY A 953 15.94 3.17 -1.20
N GLU A 954 15.42 3.11 -2.42
CA GLU A 954 14.67 1.96 -2.92
C GLU A 954 15.60 1.09 -3.75
N GLU A 955 15.56 -0.22 -3.50
CA GLU A 955 16.31 -1.20 -4.24
C GLU A 955 15.36 -2.23 -4.84
N SER A 956 15.35 -2.26 -6.17
CA SER A 956 14.52 -3.20 -6.93
C SER A 956 15.36 -4.45 -7.25
N ILE A 957 14.86 -5.61 -6.84
CA ILE A 957 15.53 -6.90 -6.94
C ILE A 957 14.66 -7.80 -7.79
N ALA A 958 15.21 -8.35 -8.87
CA ALA A 958 14.52 -9.35 -9.66
C ALA A 958 14.28 -10.59 -8.80
N ARG A 959 13.08 -11.18 -8.85
CA ARG A 959 12.75 -12.40 -8.11
C ARG A 959 13.65 -13.57 -8.50
N SER A 960 14.11 -13.60 -9.76
CA SER A 960 15.08 -14.59 -10.23
C SER A 960 16.44 -14.50 -9.54
N GLN A 961 16.76 -13.39 -8.91
CA GLN A 961 18.00 -13.19 -8.15
C GLN A 961 17.87 -13.53 -6.67
N LEU A 962 16.67 -13.83 -6.20
CA LEU A 962 16.44 -14.18 -4.80
C LEU A 962 16.98 -15.58 -4.48
N THR A 963 17.77 -15.69 -3.44
CA THR A 963 18.11 -16.95 -2.78
C THR A 963 17.16 -17.21 -1.60
N SER A 964 16.86 -16.18 -0.81
CA SER A 964 15.87 -16.25 0.25
C SER A 964 15.16 -14.93 0.47
N LEU A 965 13.93 -15.01 0.95
CA LEU A 965 13.09 -13.89 1.39
C LEU A 965 12.47 -14.29 2.73
N VAL A 966 12.76 -13.54 3.79
CA VAL A 966 12.24 -13.81 5.13
C VAL A 966 11.73 -12.53 5.76
N ALA A 967 10.48 -12.54 6.22
CA ALA A 967 9.96 -11.49 7.09
C ALA A 967 10.49 -11.71 8.51
N SER A 968 11.24 -10.76 9.06
CA SER A 968 11.84 -10.87 10.39
C SER A 968 10.88 -10.52 11.52
N GLY A 969 9.81 -9.78 11.25
CA GLY A 969 8.94 -9.23 12.27
C GLY A 969 9.57 -8.10 13.11
N LEU A 970 10.78 -7.66 12.77
CA LEU A 970 11.54 -6.65 13.49
C LEU A 970 11.45 -5.28 12.83
N SER A 971 11.61 -4.22 13.63
CA SER A 971 11.73 -2.84 13.18
C SER A 971 13.09 -2.57 12.53
N LEU A 972 13.14 -1.64 11.57
CA LEU A 972 14.39 -1.06 11.09
C LEU A 972 15.00 -0.05 12.07
N MET A 973 14.19 0.46 13.02
CA MET A 973 14.70 1.38 14.04
C MET A 973 15.68 0.63 14.97
N PRO A 974 16.91 1.14 15.13
CA PRO A 974 17.91 0.43 15.91
C PRO A 974 17.65 0.50 17.42
N ASP A 975 17.97 -0.57 18.12
CA ASP A 975 18.09 -0.56 19.59
C ASP A 975 19.36 0.16 20.02
N GLY A 976 19.35 0.70 21.23
CA GLY A 976 20.55 1.29 21.82
C GLY A 976 20.80 2.75 21.47
N LEU A 977 19.83 3.45 20.92
CA LEU A 977 19.93 4.87 20.57
C LEU A 977 20.30 5.74 21.78
N GLU A 978 19.90 5.36 22.99
CA GLU A 978 20.26 6.06 24.23
C GLU A 978 21.76 6.10 24.50
N GLN A 979 22.52 5.19 23.91
CA GLN A 979 23.98 5.14 24.08
C GLN A 979 24.71 6.15 23.18
N THR A 980 24.00 6.74 22.22
CA THR A 980 24.58 7.74 21.29
C THR A 980 24.45 9.17 21.80
N MET A 981 23.81 9.38 22.95
CA MET A 981 23.56 10.69 23.54
C MET A 981 23.70 10.67 25.08
N ALA A 982 23.83 11.84 25.69
CA ALA A 982 23.80 11.92 27.14
C ALA A 982 22.42 11.56 27.68
N LYS A 983 22.40 11.05 28.92
CA LYS A 983 21.17 10.53 29.53
C LYS A 983 20.06 11.61 29.63
N GLU A 984 20.45 12.83 29.90
CA GLU A 984 19.58 14.01 29.99
C GLU A 984 19.06 14.42 28.61
N ASP A 985 19.82 14.18 27.55
CA ASP A 985 19.43 14.52 26.17
C ASP A 985 18.28 13.65 25.66
N MET A 986 18.05 12.49 26.24
CA MET A 986 16.87 11.68 25.94
C MET A 986 15.59 12.38 26.41
N ALA A 987 15.56 12.98 27.60
CA ALA A 987 14.40 13.75 28.06
C ALA A 987 14.24 15.04 27.26
N ASN A 988 15.35 15.70 26.90
CA ASN A 988 15.37 16.88 26.02
C ASN A 988 14.80 16.55 24.64
N LEU A 989 15.17 15.40 24.06
CA LEU A 989 14.67 14.89 22.78
C LEU A 989 13.14 14.68 22.84
N VAL A 990 12.64 14.02 23.88
CA VAL A 990 11.20 13.82 24.07
C VAL A 990 10.47 15.16 24.20
N ALA A 991 11.05 16.11 24.96
CA ALA A 991 10.51 17.46 25.10
C ALA A 991 10.46 18.20 23.75
N PHE A 992 11.51 18.11 22.92
CA PHE A 992 11.52 18.67 21.57
C PHE A 992 10.44 18.06 20.69
N LEU A 993 10.30 16.73 20.68
CA LEU A 993 9.29 16.04 19.88
C LEU A 993 7.86 16.42 20.30
N LYS A 994 7.66 16.86 21.55
CA LYS A 994 6.38 17.34 22.08
C LYS A 994 6.18 18.84 21.95
N SER A 995 7.21 19.62 21.65
CA SER A 995 7.11 21.09 21.59
C SER A 995 6.22 21.55 20.43
N GLU A 996 5.68 22.76 20.56
CA GLU A 996 4.88 23.41 19.51
C GLU A 996 5.73 24.23 18.52
N ASN A 997 6.96 24.53 18.90
CA ASN A 997 7.89 25.37 18.13
C ASN A 997 8.92 24.57 17.37
#